data_6d7d70dec083ea863f0abe9577f6499f
#
_entry.id   6d7d70dec083ea863f0abe9577f6499f
#
_cell.length_a   1.000
_cell.length_b   1.000
_cell.length_c   1.000
_cell.angle_alpha   90.00
_cell.angle_beta   90.00
_cell.angle_gamma   90.00
#
_symmetry.space_group_name_H-M   'P 1'
#
loop_
_entity.id
_entity.type
_entity.pdbx_description
1 polymer ?
#
loop_
_entity_poly.entity_id
_entity_poly.type
_entity_poly.pdbx_seq_one_letter_code
_entity_poly.pdbx_strand_id
1 'polypeptide(L)'
;MMLRCCFSILIGVLSAQAAVDEAAFWKTVEPFLDTYCLKCHDNETQKGKLSLEGISPSVADGNLEMWRMVFERLHFGEMPPKKKKQPNPAERAAVLAWIRGELLKTQEPGALAEEKLTEPQFGNYVDHTALFGKRRSHVTPAPPRLWRLRPAIYNTTMPRLGERITGLANGLNAVDGSDFKDFAAAYFLDEAAAAPLLGNAKKIAAAMTAPNAKDRSLKTLVVDAPPTAEQVAEGIRTAFRKIVGRAPTAEELGRFGAFHQAASATGGHVAAANALLTAILMQPEVLYRMELGTGEPDEHGRVRLSPREVAYALSYALDDRPVEMFLKAAADGKLATTEDVAAAVRERLADDTLLQELNPRVLQFFREYFHYPFAREVFKDAPKGGKHEPDWLVRDLETTVRDVLRADKAVLSTLLTTRRFYVNAQYKSVKRKGVQLQPTHTKWWPYQTAFNLAPDWRWGLDRQPVEFPEGERAGVLTHPAWLAAWSGNFDNHPVQRGKWIRTHLLGGTVPDVPIGVDARVPDAEHITFRNRLKQVTAAAECWRCHRKMDPLGVVFERYDHYGRYQRRDAGQPVDATGLIDRTGVPELDGKHVSGPAEMMAELSKSTHVEQVFVRHAFRYFMGRNETLGDTNTLQAAHDAYRKSSGSFRALTESLLASDSFLMRQSPKQAKD
;
A
#
# COMPACT_ATOMS: atom_id res chain seq x y z
N MET A 1 -52.04 -41.33 16.75
CA MET A 1 -51.30 -42.48 16.21
C MET A 1 -51.14 -42.27 14.71
N MET A 2 -50.01 -41.77 14.30
CA MET A 2 -49.40 -41.87 12.97
C MET A 2 -48.09 -41.06 12.96
N LEU A 3 -47.02 -41.79 13.06
CA LEU A 3 -45.65 -41.32 12.95
C LEU A 3 -45.41 -40.86 11.50
N ARG A 4 -44.98 -39.60 11.28
CA ARG A 4 -44.39 -39.14 10.00
C ARG A 4 -42.88 -39.05 10.17
N CYS A 5 -42.19 -40.01 9.58
CA CYS A 5 -40.75 -39.95 9.36
C CYS A 5 -40.44 -38.82 8.37
N CYS A 6 -39.69 -37.79 8.83
CA CYS A 6 -39.03 -36.87 7.94
C CYS A 6 -37.67 -37.47 7.50
N PHE A 7 -37.60 -37.89 6.24
CA PHE A 7 -36.35 -38.23 5.58
C PHE A 7 -35.66 -36.91 5.21
N SER A 8 -34.61 -36.55 5.91
CA SER A 8 -33.72 -35.44 5.53
C SER A 8 -32.79 -35.97 4.45
N ILE A 9 -33.04 -35.54 3.21
CA ILE A 9 -32.12 -35.77 2.10
C ILE A 9 -30.97 -34.79 2.29
N LEU A 10 -29.80 -35.27 2.71
CA LEU A 10 -28.53 -34.58 2.67
C LEU A 10 -28.11 -34.52 1.19
N ILE A 11 -28.38 -33.42 0.52
CA ILE A 11 -27.77 -33.12 -0.80
C ILE A 11 -26.31 -32.69 -0.53
N GLY A 12 -25.41 -33.65 -0.66
CA GLY A 12 -23.98 -33.33 -0.72
C GLY A 12 -23.72 -32.55 -2.02
N VAL A 13 -23.41 -31.29 -1.89
CA VAL A 13 -22.85 -30.50 -3.00
C VAL A 13 -21.45 -31.04 -3.23
N LEU A 14 -21.32 -31.99 -4.14
CA LEU A 14 -20.03 -32.31 -4.76
C LEU A 14 -19.65 -31.10 -5.61
N SER A 15 -18.74 -30.27 -5.13
CA SER A 15 -18.03 -29.31 -5.95
C SER A 15 -17.31 -30.10 -7.05
N ALA A 16 -17.79 -30.03 -8.27
CA ALA A 16 -17.10 -30.59 -9.43
C ALA A 16 -15.80 -29.82 -9.61
N GLN A 17 -14.69 -30.36 -9.11
CA GLN A 17 -13.37 -29.87 -9.48
C GLN A 17 -13.24 -29.99 -11.00
N ALA A 18 -12.88 -28.89 -11.66
CA ALA A 18 -12.66 -28.88 -13.10
C ALA A 18 -11.55 -29.87 -13.43
N ALA A 19 -11.82 -30.82 -14.33
CA ALA A 19 -10.87 -31.85 -14.71
C ALA A 19 -9.54 -31.27 -15.22
N VAL A 20 -8.45 -31.93 -14.88
CA VAL A 20 -7.10 -31.58 -15.37
C VAL A 20 -7.06 -31.69 -16.88
N ASP A 21 -6.41 -30.75 -17.56
CA ASP A 21 -6.16 -30.87 -19.00
C ASP A 21 -4.94 -31.77 -19.26
N GLU A 22 -5.15 -33.08 -19.10
CA GLU A 22 -4.12 -34.10 -19.30
C GLU A 22 -3.64 -34.15 -20.75
N ALA A 23 -4.53 -33.92 -21.71
CA ALA A 23 -4.13 -33.96 -23.14
C ALA A 23 -3.12 -32.86 -23.46
N ALA A 24 -3.31 -31.66 -22.92
CA ALA A 24 -2.36 -30.55 -23.05
C ALA A 24 -1.08 -30.81 -22.25
N PHE A 25 -1.16 -31.49 -21.10
CA PHE A 25 0.03 -31.90 -20.35
C PHE A 25 0.94 -32.78 -21.17
N TRP A 26 0.44 -33.90 -21.64
CA TRP A 26 1.23 -34.88 -22.42
C TRP A 26 1.73 -34.33 -23.77
N LYS A 27 1.00 -33.39 -24.34
CA LYS A 27 1.38 -32.75 -25.60
C LYS A 27 2.41 -31.64 -25.46
N THR A 28 2.37 -30.89 -24.36
CA THR A 28 3.09 -29.61 -24.26
C THR A 28 4.06 -29.59 -23.07
N VAL A 29 3.61 -30.05 -21.88
CA VAL A 29 4.38 -29.91 -20.65
C VAL A 29 5.40 -31.00 -20.49
N GLU A 30 5.00 -32.22 -20.63
CA GLU A 30 5.89 -33.38 -20.47
C GLU A 30 7.10 -33.36 -21.46
N PRO A 31 6.93 -33.12 -22.79
CA PRO A 31 8.07 -32.98 -23.71
C PRO A 31 8.98 -31.78 -23.37
N PHE A 32 8.42 -30.72 -22.76
CA PHE A 32 9.20 -29.60 -22.29
C PHE A 32 10.04 -29.98 -21.07
N LEU A 33 9.45 -30.68 -20.09
CA LEU A 33 10.19 -31.18 -18.92
C LEU A 33 11.33 -32.11 -19.33
N ASP A 34 11.08 -33.05 -20.23
CA ASP A 34 12.10 -33.94 -20.80
C ASP A 34 13.27 -33.18 -21.42
N THR A 35 12.94 -32.19 -22.25
CA THR A 35 13.97 -31.46 -23.02
C THR A 35 14.81 -30.53 -22.15
N TYR A 36 14.20 -29.88 -21.14
CA TYR A 36 14.82 -28.76 -20.45
C TYR A 36 15.07 -29.00 -18.97
N CYS A 37 14.37 -29.96 -18.32
CA CYS A 37 14.35 -30.10 -16.86
C CYS A 37 14.95 -31.43 -16.38
N LEU A 38 14.53 -32.57 -16.94
CA LEU A 38 14.80 -33.89 -16.39
C LEU A 38 16.30 -34.24 -16.35
N LYS A 39 17.13 -33.77 -17.28
CA LYS A 39 18.59 -33.99 -17.20
C LYS A 39 19.21 -33.55 -15.85
N CYS A 40 18.53 -32.75 -15.07
CA CYS A 40 18.99 -32.25 -13.76
C CYS A 40 18.04 -32.60 -12.64
N HIS A 41 16.78 -32.86 -12.94
CA HIS A 41 15.70 -33.11 -12.00
C HIS A 41 15.00 -34.44 -12.25
N ASP A 42 15.78 -35.48 -12.64
CA ASP A 42 15.36 -36.88 -12.67
C ASP A 42 15.47 -37.49 -11.25
N ASN A 43 15.04 -38.75 -11.12
CA ASN A 43 15.06 -39.49 -9.86
C ASN A 43 16.47 -39.84 -9.37
N GLU A 44 17.47 -39.81 -10.23
CA GLU A 44 18.86 -40.11 -9.89
C GLU A 44 19.64 -38.83 -9.50
N THR A 45 19.52 -37.78 -10.31
CA THR A 45 20.33 -36.56 -10.17
C THR A 45 19.78 -35.60 -9.14
N GLN A 46 18.48 -35.44 -9.05
CA GLN A 46 17.71 -34.60 -8.09
C GLN A 46 18.40 -33.29 -7.68
N LYS A 47 18.89 -32.50 -8.63
CA LYS A 47 19.54 -31.23 -8.34
C LYS A 47 18.58 -30.30 -7.57
N GLY A 48 19.06 -29.79 -6.45
CA GLY A 48 18.23 -28.98 -5.55
C GLY A 48 17.19 -29.82 -4.77
N LYS A 49 17.41 -31.14 -4.65
CA LYS A 49 16.49 -32.09 -3.99
C LYS A 49 15.11 -32.11 -4.63
N LEU A 50 15.03 -31.89 -5.93
CA LEU A 50 13.79 -31.86 -6.71
C LEU A 50 13.89 -32.92 -7.82
N SER A 51 12.90 -33.82 -7.86
CA SER A 51 12.63 -34.67 -9.03
C SER A 51 11.32 -34.18 -9.69
N LEU A 52 11.36 -34.12 -11.01
CA LEU A 52 10.20 -33.84 -11.86
C LEU A 52 9.85 -35.05 -12.75
N GLU A 53 10.61 -36.15 -12.61
CA GLU A 53 10.39 -37.37 -13.37
C GLU A 53 9.15 -38.11 -12.86
N GLY A 54 8.22 -38.40 -13.77
CA GLY A 54 6.93 -39.01 -13.42
C GLY A 54 5.99 -38.13 -12.63
N ILE A 55 6.19 -36.81 -12.68
CA ILE A 55 5.28 -35.89 -11.99
C ILE A 55 3.84 -36.01 -12.52
N SER A 56 2.88 -36.13 -11.62
CA SER A 56 1.47 -36.16 -11.98
C SER A 56 1.02 -34.86 -12.64
N PRO A 57 0.22 -34.89 -13.70
CA PRO A 57 -0.42 -33.70 -14.24
C PRO A 57 -1.41 -33.07 -13.25
N SER A 58 -1.88 -33.83 -12.26
CA SER A 58 -2.74 -33.29 -11.21
C SER A 58 -1.95 -32.38 -10.27
N VAL A 59 -2.34 -31.12 -10.25
CA VAL A 59 -1.77 -30.12 -9.34
C VAL A 59 -2.34 -30.27 -7.92
N ALA A 60 -3.52 -30.90 -7.78
CA ALA A 60 -4.22 -31.03 -6.49
C ALA A 60 -3.64 -32.15 -5.60
N ASP A 61 -3.01 -33.17 -6.15
CA ASP A 61 -2.62 -34.39 -5.42
C ASP A 61 -1.27 -34.24 -4.68
N GLY A 62 -1.11 -33.21 -3.84
CA GLY A 62 0.12 -32.98 -3.09
C GLY A 62 1.24 -32.30 -3.88
N ASN A 63 1.03 -31.99 -5.17
CA ASN A 63 2.02 -31.39 -6.04
C ASN A 63 1.91 -29.88 -6.17
N LEU A 64 0.99 -29.24 -5.45
CA LEU A 64 0.69 -27.81 -5.54
C LEU A 64 1.94 -26.93 -5.39
N GLU A 65 2.69 -27.13 -4.30
CA GLU A 65 3.90 -26.33 -4.04
C GLU A 65 5.01 -26.59 -5.06
N MET A 66 5.09 -27.79 -5.59
CA MET A 66 6.06 -28.13 -6.63
C MET A 66 5.72 -27.44 -7.96
N TRP A 67 4.45 -27.48 -8.38
CA TRP A 67 4.00 -26.78 -9.59
C TRP A 67 4.10 -25.26 -9.48
N ARG A 68 3.85 -24.71 -8.29
CA ARG A 68 4.11 -23.30 -8.01
C ARG A 68 5.58 -22.96 -8.21
N MET A 69 6.46 -23.77 -7.64
CA MET A 69 7.89 -23.58 -7.73
C MET A 69 8.37 -23.67 -9.19
N VAL A 70 7.87 -24.64 -9.96
CA VAL A 70 8.16 -24.79 -11.39
C VAL A 70 7.68 -23.54 -12.15
N PHE A 71 6.44 -23.11 -11.91
CA PHE A 71 5.90 -21.89 -12.50
C PHE A 71 6.78 -20.67 -12.24
N GLU A 72 7.12 -20.41 -10.98
CA GLU A 72 7.94 -19.25 -10.60
C GLU A 72 9.32 -19.28 -11.26
N ARG A 73 9.99 -20.45 -11.26
CA ARG A 73 11.33 -20.58 -11.84
C ARG A 73 11.34 -20.37 -13.35
N LEU A 74 10.32 -20.87 -14.04
CA LEU A 74 10.14 -20.64 -15.47
C LEU A 74 9.75 -19.18 -15.75
N HIS A 75 8.81 -18.65 -15.01
CA HIS A 75 8.29 -17.29 -15.19
C HIS A 75 9.40 -16.25 -15.04
N PHE A 76 10.22 -16.38 -14.00
CA PHE A 76 11.35 -15.47 -13.76
C PHE A 76 12.61 -15.82 -14.58
N GLY A 77 12.55 -16.78 -15.49
CA GLY A 77 13.69 -17.16 -16.34
C GLY A 77 14.87 -17.73 -15.56
N GLU A 78 14.64 -18.27 -14.37
CA GLU A 78 15.68 -18.87 -13.53
C GLU A 78 16.02 -20.29 -13.96
N MET A 79 15.05 -20.97 -14.55
CA MET A 79 15.21 -22.30 -15.13
C MET A 79 14.77 -22.30 -16.60
N PRO A 80 15.46 -23.05 -17.44
CA PRO A 80 16.77 -23.71 -17.23
C PRO A 80 17.88 -22.68 -16.95
N PRO A 81 19.00 -23.09 -16.27
CA PRO A 81 20.13 -22.18 -16.06
C PRO A 81 20.68 -21.62 -17.38
N LYS A 82 21.09 -20.32 -17.40
CA LYS A 82 21.52 -19.60 -18.62
C LYS A 82 22.55 -20.33 -19.48
N LYS A 83 23.40 -21.19 -18.87
CA LYS A 83 24.42 -22.00 -19.57
C LYS A 83 23.87 -23.30 -20.20
N LYS A 84 22.58 -23.58 -20.04
CA LYS A 84 21.93 -24.78 -20.60
C LYS A 84 21.04 -24.40 -21.77
N LYS A 85 20.58 -25.39 -22.53
CA LYS A 85 19.63 -25.20 -23.63
C LYS A 85 18.42 -24.43 -23.10
N GLN A 86 18.06 -23.34 -23.75
CA GLN A 86 16.93 -22.50 -23.38
C GLN A 86 15.72 -22.82 -24.24
N PRO A 87 14.49 -22.84 -23.67
CA PRO A 87 13.27 -22.92 -24.45
C PRO A 87 13.08 -21.68 -25.26
N ASN A 88 12.44 -21.79 -26.42
CA ASN A 88 12.01 -20.59 -27.12
C ASN A 88 10.84 -19.88 -26.35
N PRO A 89 10.59 -18.60 -26.62
CA PRO A 89 9.55 -17.85 -25.89
C PRO A 89 8.14 -18.46 -25.99
N ALA A 90 7.80 -19.06 -27.13
CA ALA A 90 6.49 -19.68 -27.35
C ALA A 90 6.31 -20.97 -26.53
N GLU A 91 7.33 -21.85 -26.52
CA GLU A 91 7.33 -23.07 -25.69
C GLU A 91 7.19 -22.70 -24.19
N ARG A 92 7.98 -21.75 -23.72
CA ARG A 92 7.90 -21.27 -22.33
C ARG A 92 6.52 -20.71 -22.01
N ALA A 93 5.96 -19.88 -22.88
CA ALA A 93 4.65 -19.28 -22.69
C ALA A 93 3.53 -20.33 -22.63
N ALA A 94 3.58 -21.35 -23.49
CA ALA A 94 2.60 -22.43 -23.53
C ALA A 94 2.60 -23.24 -22.21
N VAL A 95 3.78 -23.60 -21.71
CA VAL A 95 3.91 -24.35 -20.44
C VAL A 95 3.48 -23.50 -19.26
N LEU A 96 3.85 -22.22 -19.20
CA LEU A 96 3.41 -21.32 -18.16
C LEU A 96 1.88 -21.12 -18.18
N ALA A 97 1.27 -21.04 -19.37
CA ALA A 97 -0.18 -20.92 -19.50
C ALA A 97 -0.90 -22.17 -18.98
N TRP A 98 -0.39 -23.37 -19.29
CA TRP A 98 -0.94 -24.62 -18.77
C TRP A 98 -0.82 -24.70 -17.24
N ILE A 99 0.39 -24.53 -16.68
CA ILE A 99 0.61 -24.61 -15.23
C ILE A 99 -0.31 -23.59 -14.51
N ARG A 100 -0.40 -22.38 -15.03
CA ARG A 100 -1.29 -21.35 -14.47
C ARG A 100 -2.74 -21.78 -14.50
N GLY A 101 -3.21 -22.32 -15.62
CA GLY A 101 -4.59 -22.81 -15.78
C GLY A 101 -4.92 -23.90 -14.76
N GLU A 102 -4.03 -24.85 -14.54
CA GLU A 102 -4.22 -25.93 -13.57
C GLU A 102 -4.17 -25.44 -12.12
N LEU A 103 -3.25 -24.53 -11.80
CA LEU A 103 -3.16 -23.92 -10.47
C LEU A 103 -4.43 -23.12 -10.13
N LEU A 104 -5.06 -22.46 -11.09
CA LEU A 104 -6.33 -21.72 -10.88
C LEU A 104 -7.52 -22.65 -10.65
N LYS A 105 -7.50 -23.91 -11.13
CA LYS A 105 -8.57 -24.88 -10.92
C LYS A 105 -8.62 -25.42 -9.48
N THR A 106 -7.51 -25.38 -8.75
CA THR A 106 -7.42 -26.02 -7.42
C THR A 106 -8.27 -25.35 -6.35
N GLN A 107 -8.75 -24.12 -6.56
CA GLN A 107 -9.48 -23.30 -5.57
C GLN A 107 -8.81 -23.23 -4.18
N GLU A 108 -7.56 -23.71 -4.08
CA GLU A 108 -6.79 -23.59 -2.85
C GLU A 108 -6.46 -22.13 -2.58
N PRO A 109 -6.75 -21.60 -1.37
CA PRO A 109 -6.36 -20.25 -1.00
C PRO A 109 -4.87 -20.04 -1.27
N GLY A 110 -4.56 -19.15 -2.20
CA GLY A 110 -3.18 -18.88 -2.61
C GLY A 110 -2.56 -19.86 -3.61
N ALA A 111 -3.30 -20.71 -4.28
CA ALA A 111 -2.78 -21.61 -5.34
C ALA A 111 -2.18 -20.84 -6.50
N LEU A 112 -2.82 -19.83 -7.01
CA LEU A 112 -2.27 -18.70 -7.73
C LEU A 112 -3.26 -17.55 -7.62
N ALA A 113 -2.80 -16.59 -7.11
CA ALA A 113 -2.67 -15.33 -7.73
C ALA A 113 -3.92 -14.43 -7.76
N GLU A 114 -5.08 -14.78 -8.18
CA GLU A 114 -6.21 -13.85 -8.08
C GLU A 114 -6.68 -13.68 -6.63
N GLU A 115 -6.67 -14.73 -5.84
CA GLU A 115 -6.97 -14.65 -4.41
C GLU A 115 -5.78 -14.10 -3.59
N LYS A 116 -4.55 -14.53 -3.87
CA LYS A 116 -3.34 -13.98 -3.25
C LYS A 116 -3.15 -12.48 -3.55
N LEU A 117 -3.67 -12.01 -4.68
CA LEU A 117 -3.59 -10.60 -5.08
C LEU A 117 -4.45 -9.68 -4.22
N THR A 118 -5.42 -10.22 -3.50
CA THR A 118 -6.21 -9.45 -2.53
C THR A 118 -5.48 -9.29 -1.19
N GLU A 119 -4.44 -10.09 -0.92
CA GLU A 119 -3.67 -10.03 0.31
C GLU A 119 -2.44 -9.12 0.16
N PRO A 120 -2.20 -8.17 1.07
CA PRO A 120 -1.14 -7.17 0.98
C PRO A 120 0.26 -7.76 0.80
N GLN A 121 0.56 -8.90 1.41
CA GLN A 121 1.88 -9.54 1.38
C GLN A 121 2.25 -10.17 0.02
N PHE A 122 1.29 -10.35 -0.87
CA PHE A 122 1.52 -11.06 -2.14
C PHE A 122 1.53 -10.15 -3.37
N GLY A 123 1.61 -8.84 -3.20
CA GLY A 123 1.32 -7.77 -4.14
C GLY A 123 1.87 -7.80 -5.56
N ASN A 124 2.81 -8.65 -5.95
CA ASN A 124 3.45 -8.59 -7.27
C ASN A 124 3.27 -9.86 -8.12
N TYR A 125 2.25 -10.66 -7.85
CA TYR A 125 2.03 -11.91 -8.59
C TYR A 125 1.28 -11.74 -9.92
N VAL A 126 0.71 -10.56 -10.23
CA VAL A 126 0.07 -10.31 -11.54
C VAL A 126 1.14 -10.08 -12.59
N ASP A 127 1.00 -10.77 -13.72
CA ASP A 127 1.88 -10.59 -14.86
C ASP A 127 1.87 -9.12 -15.34
N HIS A 128 3.02 -8.48 -15.26
CA HIS A 128 3.17 -7.07 -15.60
C HIS A 128 2.88 -6.82 -17.09
N THR A 129 3.33 -7.71 -17.96
CA THR A 129 3.12 -7.60 -19.42
C THR A 129 1.65 -7.72 -19.76
N ALA A 130 0.92 -8.60 -19.06
CA ALA A 130 -0.53 -8.74 -19.24
C ALA A 130 -1.29 -7.48 -18.78
N LEU A 131 -0.81 -6.79 -17.73
CA LEU A 131 -1.43 -5.54 -17.24
C LEU A 131 -1.25 -4.36 -18.21
N PHE A 132 -0.09 -4.27 -18.87
CA PHE A 132 0.23 -3.13 -19.74
C PHE A 132 0.23 -3.47 -21.23
N GLY A 133 -0.17 -4.69 -21.60
CA GLY A 133 -0.31 -5.14 -22.99
C GLY A 133 -1.60 -4.68 -23.67
N LYS A 134 -2.33 -5.61 -24.29
CA LYS A 134 -3.62 -5.28 -24.94
C LYS A 134 -4.70 -4.96 -23.91
N ARG A 135 -5.50 -3.92 -24.17
CA ARG A 135 -6.71 -3.62 -23.40
C ARG A 135 -7.64 -4.82 -23.39
N ARG A 136 -8.23 -5.10 -22.25
CA ARG A 136 -9.16 -6.23 -22.11
C ARG A 136 -10.58 -5.78 -22.41
N SER A 137 -11.35 -6.62 -23.12
CA SER A 137 -12.77 -6.43 -23.33
C SER A 137 -13.61 -6.71 -22.09
N HIS A 138 -13.08 -7.55 -21.18
CA HIS A 138 -13.76 -7.93 -19.94
C HIS A 138 -13.10 -7.25 -18.74
N VAL A 139 -13.90 -6.61 -17.91
CA VAL A 139 -13.47 -5.94 -16.68
C VAL A 139 -14.00 -6.73 -15.49
N THR A 140 -13.10 -7.22 -14.63
CA THR A 140 -13.51 -7.85 -13.38
C THR A 140 -13.92 -6.78 -12.38
N PRO A 141 -15.18 -6.77 -11.89
CA PRO A 141 -15.60 -5.76 -10.94
C PRO A 141 -14.95 -5.96 -9.58
N ALA A 142 -14.60 -4.87 -8.90
CA ALA A 142 -14.18 -4.92 -7.53
C ALA A 142 -15.36 -5.34 -6.63
N PRO A 143 -15.15 -6.17 -5.58
CA PRO A 143 -16.23 -6.57 -4.69
C PRO A 143 -16.78 -5.36 -3.92
N PRO A 144 -18.07 -5.37 -3.54
CA PRO A 144 -18.60 -4.45 -2.55
C PRO A 144 -17.87 -4.67 -1.23
N ARG A 145 -17.62 -3.58 -0.50
CA ARG A 145 -16.81 -3.70 0.73
C ARG A 145 -17.22 -2.71 1.81
N LEU A 146 -16.97 -3.15 3.05
CA LEU A 146 -16.97 -2.32 4.24
C LEU A 146 -15.50 -2.12 4.63
N TRP A 147 -14.99 -0.91 4.48
CA TRP A 147 -13.60 -0.61 4.77
C TRP A 147 -13.52 0.12 6.10
N ARG A 148 -13.06 -0.58 7.15
CA ARG A 148 -12.92 0.02 8.47
C ARG A 148 -12.11 1.31 8.41
N LEU A 149 -12.54 2.34 9.11
CA LEU A 149 -11.79 3.58 9.19
C LEU A 149 -10.38 3.33 9.76
N ARG A 150 -9.39 3.93 9.15
CA ARG A 150 -8.04 3.91 9.73
C ARG A 150 -7.98 4.74 11.01
N PRO A 151 -7.01 4.43 11.91
CA PRO A 151 -6.84 5.15 13.17
C PRO A 151 -6.80 6.67 13.02
N ALA A 152 -6.09 7.19 12.02
CA ALA A 152 -5.98 8.62 11.77
C ALA A 152 -7.35 9.28 11.53
N ILE A 153 -8.24 8.66 10.74
CA ILE A 153 -9.59 9.17 10.49
C ILE A 153 -10.41 9.17 11.78
N TYR A 154 -10.44 8.04 12.48
CA TYR A 154 -11.20 7.90 13.73
C TYR A 154 -10.73 8.91 14.77
N ASN A 155 -9.43 9.01 15.02
CA ASN A 155 -8.83 9.90 16.00
C ASN A 155 -8.97 11.40 15.63
N THR A 156 -9.15 11.71 14.35
CA THR A 156 -9.39 13.10 13.90
C THR A 156 -10.86 13.48 13.96
N THR A 157 -11.77 12.54 13.67
CA THR A 157 -13.21 12.82 13.49
C THR A 157 -13.98 12.69 14.81
N MET A 158 -13.80 11.59 15.54
CA MET A 158 -14.60 11.27 16.73
C MET A 158 -14.47 12.30 17.87
N PRO A 159 -13.27 12.81 18.24
CA PRO A 159 -13.16 13.81 19.29
C PRO A 159 -13.92 15.11 19.00
N ARG A 160 -14.14 15.42 17.72
CA ARG A 160 -14.81 16.67 17.31
C ARG A 160 -16.33 16.63 17.52
N LEU A 161 -16.92 15.44 17.54
CA LEU A 161 -18.34 15.26 17.78
C LEU A 161 -18.76 15.75 19.19
N GLY A 162 -17.84 15.65 20.17
CA GLY A 162 -18.04 16.12 21.54
C GLY A 162 -17.14 17.30 21.92
N GLU A 163 -16.90 18.24 21.01
CA GLU A 163 -16.15 19.47 21.27
C GLU A 163 -14.68 19.28 21.66
N ARG A 164 -13.99 18.38 20.98
CA ARG A 164 -12.59 18.00 21.20
C ARG A 164 -12.36 17.26 22.52
N ILE A 165 -13.12 16.22 22.72
CA ILE A 165 -12.94 15.31 23.85
C ILE A 165 -11.51 14.77 23.87
N THR A 166 -10.93 14.75 25.06
CA THR A 166 -9.62 14.12 25.34
C THR A 166 -9.81 12.77 26.02
N GLY A 167 -8.79 11.92 25.99
CA GLY A 167 -8.78 10.64 26.69
C GLY A 167 -9.70 9.58 26.08
N LEU A 168 -9.99 9.66 24.78
CA LEU A 168 -10.55 8.52 24.05
C LEU A 168 -9.52 7.43 23.97
N ALA A 169 -9.96 6.20 24.14
CA ALA A 169 -9.08 5.04 23.99
C ALA A 169 -8.69 4.83 22.52
N ASN A 170 -7.51 4.30 22.27
CA ASN A 170 -7.12 3.88 20.93
C ASN A 170 -7.84 2.57 20.59
N GLY A 171 -9.04 2.67 20.04
CA GLY A 171 -9.88 1.52 19.69
C GLY A 171 -9.55 0.91 18.32
N LEU A 172 -8.75 1.60 17.50
CA LEU A 172 -8.37 1.13 16.17
C LEU A 172 -6.85 1.14 16.05
N ASN A 173 -6.24 -0.01 15.80
CA ASN A 173 -4.82 -0.14 15.55
C ASN A 173 -4.52 -0.13 14.05
N ALA A 174 -3.35 0.40 13.66
CA ALA A 174 -2.81 0.22 12.33
C ALA A 174 -2.43 -1.24 12.12
N VAL A 175 -2.55 -1.71 10.89
CA VAL A 175 -2.07 -3.05 10.52
C VAL A 175 -0.60 -2.95 10.14
N ASP A 176 0.24 -3.77 10.76
CA ASP A 176 1.66 -3.87 10.45
C ASP A 176 1.91 -4.94 9.37
N GLY A 177 2.99 -4.79 8.62
CA GLY A 177 3.54 -5.83 7.74
C GLY A 177 3.13 -5.78 6.28
N SER A 178 2.46 -4.71 5.80
CA SER A 178 2.25 -4.49 4.37
C SER A 178 3.03 -3.28 3.85
N ASP A 179 3.30 -3.23 2.53
CA ASP A 179 3.93 -2.07 1.89
C ASP A 179 3.12 -0.79 2.13
N PHE A 180 1.79 -0.91 2.06
CA PHE A 180 0.84 0.14 2.41
C PHE A 180 -0.04 -0.28 3.58
N LYS A 181 -0.16 0.60 4.56
CA LYS A 181 -0.85 0.33 5.84
C LYS A 181 -2.39 0.45 5.77
N ASP A 182 -2.97 0.65 4.60
CA ASP A 182 -4.41 0.91 4.47
C ASP A 182 -5.02 0.04 3.36
N PHE A 183 -5.07 -1.26 3.58
CA PHE A 183 -5.73 -2.21 2.71
C PHE A 183 -7.08 -2.62 3.30
N ALA A 184 -8.13 -2.60 2.48
CA ALA A 184 -9.48 -2.90 2.93
C ALA A 184 -9.61 -4.30 3.57
N ALA A 185 -8.97 -5.30 2.98
CA ALA A 185 -9.00 -6.68 3.48
C ALA A 185 -8.29 -6.86 4.84
N ALA A 186 -7.33 -6.00 5.18
CA ALA A 186 -6.57 -6.08 6.42
C ALA A 186 -7.27 -5.40 7.61
N TYR A 187 -8.31 -4.61 7.36
CA TYR A 187 -8.99 -3.82 8.40
C TYR A 187 -10.39 -4.37 8.68
N PHE A 188 -10.54 -5.00 9.84
CA PHE A 188 -11.81 -5.48 10.39
C PHE A 188 -11.93 -5.07 11.86
N LEU A 189 -13.11 -5.21 12.44
CA LEU A 189 -13.36 -5.02 13.87
C LEU A 189 -13.46 -6.40 14.51
N ASP A 190 -12.59 -6.64 15.46
CA ASP A 190 -12.61 -7.80 16.35
C ASP A 190 -13.27 -7.46 17.69
N GLU A 191 -13.42 -8.46 18.54
CA GLU A 191 -13.98 -8.31 19.88
C GLU A 191 -13.13 -7.37 20.76
N ALA A 192 -11.81 -7.42 20.61
CA ALA A 192 -10.90 -6.58 21.39
C ALA A 192 -11.05 -5.09 21.05
N ALA A 193 -11.37 -4.74 19.79
CA ALA A 193 -11.65 -3.37 19.38
C ALA A 193 -13.04 -2.89 19.79
N ALA A 194 -14.03 -3.76 19.90
CA ALA A 194 -15.41 -3.39 20.18
C ALA A 194 -15.59 -2.71 21.55
N ALA A 195 -14.95 -3.22 22.59
CA ALA A 195 -15.08 -2.67 23.95
C ALA A 195 -14.50 -1.24 24.09
N PRO A 196 -13.29 -0.91 23.61
CA PRO A 196 -12.80 0.47 23.58
C PRO A 196 -13.66 1.42 22.76
N LEU A 197 -14.18 0.98 21.60
CA LEU A 197 -15.05 1.79 20.74
C LEU A 197 -16.37 2.10 21.42
N LEU A 198 -17.00 1.12 22.09
CA LEU A 198 -18.20 1.35 22.88
C LEU A 198 -17.94 2.31 24.04
N GLY A 199 -16.79 2.17 24.73
CA GLY A 199 -16.37 3.11 25.77
C GLY A 199 -16.19 4.53 25.26
N ASN A 200 -15.59 4.70 24.08
CA ASN A 200 -15.48 6.00 23.41
C ASN A 200 -16.84 6.56 23.03
N ALA A 201 -17.73 5.74 22.44
CA ALA A 201 -19.07 6.15 22.06
C ALA A 201 -19.86 6.68 23.26
N LYS A 202 -19.80 6.00 24.42
CA LYS A 202 -20.42 6.47 25.67
C LYS A 202 -19.86 7.82 26.14
N LYS A 203 -18.53 8.03 26.09
CA LYS A 203 -17.90 9.31 26.45
C LYS A 203 -18.32 10.43 25.50
N ILE A 204 -18.40 10.16 24.19
CA ILE A 204 -18.82 11.13 23.19
C ILE A 204 -20.29 11.48 23.41
N ALA A 205 -21.17 10.50 23.57
CA ALA A 205 -22.59 10.71 23.86
C ALA A 205 -22.81 11.60 25.09
N ALA A 206 -22.13 11.27 26.20
CA ALA A 206 -22.19 12.07 27.43
C ALA A 206 -21.71 13.51 27.23
N ALA A 207 -20.66 13.73 26.43
CA ALA A 207 -20.20 15.08 26.12
C ALA A 207 -21.18 15.88 25.23
N MET A 208 -21.83 15.21 24.26
CA MET A 208 -22.83 15.82 23.38
C MET A 208 -24.11 16.21 24.11
N THR A 209 -24.41 15.58 25.24
CA THR A 209 -25.61 15.82 26.06
C THR A 209 -25.33 16.61 27.36
N ALA A 210 -24.06 16.96 27.59
CA ALA A 210 -23.66 17.65 28.80
C ALA A 210 -24.39 19.03 28.96
N PRO A 211 -24.76 19.43 30.17
CA PRO A 211 -25.43 20.73 30.40
C PRO A 211 -24.63 21.93 29.91
N ASN A 212 -23.30 21.85 29.93
CA ASN A 212 -22.36 22.87 29.47
C ASN A 212 -21.90 22.70 28.04
N ALA A 213 -22.46 21.76 27.26
CA ALA A 213 -22.13 21.59 25.84
C ALA A 213 -22.46 22.89 25.09
N LYS A 214 -21.50 23.36 24.28
CA LYS A 214 -21.68 24.58 23.46
C LYS A 214 -22.69 24.34 22.34
N ASP A 215 -22.63 23.13 21.75
CA ASP A 215 -23.60 22.70 20.77
C ASP A 215 -24.86 22.20 21.48
N ARG A 216 -25.90 22.97 21.40
CA ARG A 216 -27.17 22.66 22.04
C ARG A 216 -28.23 22.06 21.12
N SER A 217 -27.84 21.59 19.95
CA SER A 217 -28.77 21.02 18.95
C SER A 217 -29.49 19.75 19.43
N LEU A 218 -28.92 19.04 20.40
CA LEU A 218 -29.48 17.81 20.99
C LEU A 218 -30.12 18.06 22.39
N LYS A 219 -30.19 19.31 22.83
CA LYS A 219 -30.74 19.65 24.18
C LYS A 219 -32.16 19.13 24.37
N THR A 220 -32.96 19.05 23.31
CA THR A 220 -34.34 18.55 23.36
C THR A 220 -34.44 17.11 23.86
N LEU A 221 -33.39 16.34 23.81
CA LEU A 221 -33.34 14.99 24.34
C LEU A 221 -33.01 14.91 25.85
N VAL A 222 -32.50 16.00 26.43
CA VAL A 222 -31.96 16.05 27.80
C VAL A 222 -32.53 17.27 28.61
N VAL A 223 -33.74 17.67 28.30
CA VAL A 223 -34.47 18.69 29.05
C VAL A 223 -34.96 18.15 30.40
N ASP A 224 -35.35 19.02 31.32
CA ASP A 224 -35.78 18.64 32.67
C ASP A 224 -37.03 17.76 32.69
N ALA A 225 -37.91 17.88 31.69
CA ALA A 225 -39.07 16.99 31.49
C ALA A 225 -38.84 15.98 30.40
N PRO A 226 -39.46 14.77 30.45
CA PRO A 226 -39.37 13.77 29.39
C PRO A 226 -39.75 14.36 28.03
N PRO A 227 -38.91 14.16 26.99
CA PRO A 227 -39.17 14.67 25.66
C PRO A 227 -40.41 14.01 25.03
N THR A 228 -41.14 14.77 24.22
CA THR A 228 -42.25 14.23 23.41
C THR A 228 -41.69 13.33 22.29
N ALA A 229 -42.56 12.48 21.73
CA ALA A 229 -42.17 11.61 20.60
C ALA A 229 -41.58 12.41 19.40
N GLU A 230 -42.14 13.60 19.11
CA GLU A 230 -41.62 14.46 18.03
C GLU A 230 -40.25 15.08 18.39
N GLN A 231 -40.04 15.46 19.64
CA GLN A 231 -38.73 15.93 20.11
C GLN A 231 -37.67 14.84 20.02
N VAL A 232 -38.02 13.58 20.32
CA VAL A 232 -37.14 12.43 20.15
C VAL A 232 -36.85 12.20 18.67
N ALA A 233 -37.87 12.24 17.81
CA ALA A 233 -37.69 12.08 16.36
C ALA A 233 -36.77 13.18 15.78
N GLU A 234 -36.92 14.42 16.17
CA GLU A 234 -36.01 15.50 15.72
C GLU A 234 -34.60 15.38 16.30
N GLY A 235 -34.50 14.92 17.54
CA GLY A 235 -33.21 14.57 18.16
C GLY A 235 -32.48 13.48 17.37
N ILE A 236 -33.19 12.42 16.93
CA ILE A 236 -32.65 11.34 16.09
C ILE A 236 -32.20 11.91 14.72
N ARG A 237 -33.04 12.73 14.06
CA ARG A 237 -32.68 13.36 12.78
C ARG A 237 -31.40 14.22 12.91
N THR A 238 -31.31 14.97 13.99
CA THR A 238 -30.14 15.80 14.29
C THR A 238 -28.89 14.98 14.58
N ALA A 239 -29.03 13.90 15.38
CA ALA A 239 -27.92 12.98 15.67
C ALA A 239 -27.41 12.30 14.40
N PHE A 240 -28.31 11.82 13.53
CA PHE A 240 -27.92 11.21 12.26
C PHE A 240 -27.18 12.21 11.35
N ARG A 241 -27.69 13.43 11.18
CA ARG A 241 -27.00 14.46 10.40
C ARG A 241 -25.58 14.74 10.91
N LYS A 242 -25.40 14.77 12.23
CA LYS A 242 -24.09 15.09 12.84
C LYS A 242 -23.11 13.93 12.87
N ILE A 243 -23.60 12.75 13.21
CA ILE A 243 -22.76 11.55 13.46
C ILE A 243 -22.59 10.74 12.18
N VAL A 244 -23.71 10.47 11.49
CA VAL A 244 -23.73 9.61 10.29
C VAL A 244 -23.54 10.43 9.01
N GLY A 245 -23.87 11.73 9.03
CA GLY A 245 -23.76 12.63 7.87
C GLY A 245 -24.92 12.50 6.87
N ARG A 246 -26.09 11.97 7.27
CA ARG A 246 -27.31 11.89 6.48
C ARG A 246 -28.56 11.95 7.38
N ALA A 247 -29.71 12.09 6.76
CA ALA A 247 -30.99 11.86 7.46
C ALA A 247 -31.19 10.34 7.74
N PRO A 248 -31.90 10.00 8.82
CA PRO A 248 -32.33 8.62 9.04
C PRO A 248 -33.43 8.23 8.03
N THR A 249 -33.50 6.95 7.67
CA THR A 249 -34.66 6.41 6.96
C THR A 249 -35.88 6.34 7.90
N ALA A 250 -37.08 6.12 7.33
CA ALA A 250 -38.28 5.96 8.14
C ALA A 250 -38.16 4.74 9.09
N GLU A 251 -37.57 3.64 8.62
CA GLU A 251 -37.32 2.45 9.43
C GLU A 251 -36.34 2.74 10.59
N GLU A 252 -35.22 3.42 10.30
CA GLU A 252 -34.24 3.82 11.32
C GLU A 252 -34.89 4.75 12.36
N LEU A 253 -35.68 5.73 11.90
CA LEU A 253 -36.38 6.63 12.79
C LEU A 253 -37.31 5.89 13.74
N GLY A 254 -38.09 4.93 13.23
CA GLY A 254 -38.95 4.06 14.03
C GLY A 254 -38.17 3.19 15.01
N ARG A 255 -37.13 2.51 14.54
CA ARG A 255 -36.29 1.62 15.35
C ARG A 255 -35.59 2.37 16.50
N PHE A 256 -34.96 3.51 16.20
CA PHE A 256 -34.29 4.32 17.23
C PHE A 256 -35.25 5.03 18.16
N GLY A 257 -36.45 5.39 17.70
CA GLY A 257 -37.53 5.90 18.55
C GLY A 257 -38.00 4.88 19.57
N ALA A 258 -38.28 3.65 19.12
CA ALA A 258 -38.66 2.54 20.00
C ALA A 258 -37.53 2.18 20.99
N PHE A 259 -36.28 2.19 20.55
CA PHE A 259 -35.12 1.99 21.43
C PHE A 259 -35.04 3.05 22.53
N HIS A 260 -35.18 4.34 22.18
CA HIS A 260 -35.19 5.43 23.15
C HIS A 260 -36.35 5.26 24.18
N GLN A 261 -37.54 4.91 23.72
CA GLN A 261 -38.70 4.67 24.59
C GLN A 261 -38.42 3.55 25.60
N ALA A 262 -37.90 2.41 25.15
CA ALA A 262 -37.57 1.27 26.03
C ALA A 262 -36.46 1.64 27.02
N ALA A 263 -35.42 2.34 26.58
CA ALA A 263 -34.34 2.79 27.44
C ALA A 263 -34.82 3.83 28.48
N SER A 264 -35.76 4.71 28.10
CA SER A 264 -36.34 5.71 28.98
C SER A 264 -37.18 5.10 30.11
N ALA A 265 -37.91 4.02 29.80
CA ALA A 265 -38.69 3.27 30.82
C ALA A 265 -37.80 2.64 31.89
N THR A 266 -36.54 2.28 31.53
CA THR A 266 -35.62 1.60 32.45
C THR A 266 -34.72 2.59 33.23
N GLY A 267 -34.20 3.65 32.58
CA GLY A 267 -33.17 4.53 33.14
C GLY A 267 -33.50 6.02 33.11
N GLY A 268 -34.72 6.36 32.69
CA GLY A 268 -35.13 7.78 32.51
C GLY A 268 -34.57 8.36 31.18
N HIS A 269 -35.12 9.52 30.81
CA HIS A 269 -34.90 10.11 29.48
C HIS A 269 -33.46 10.56 29.22
N VAL A 270 -32.72 11.05 30.22
CA VAL A 270 -31.31 11.45 30.06
C VAL A 270 -30.42 10.24 29.78
N ALA A 271 -30.65 9.13 30.51
CA ALA A 271 -29.92 7.87 30.22
C ALA A 271 -30.30 7.29 28.85
N ALA A 272 -31.58 7.39 28.48
CA ALA A 272 -32.06 6.98 27.16
C ALA A 272 -31.43 7.80 26.01
N ALA A 273 -31.28 9.12 26.18
CA ALA A 273 -30.60 9.99 25.23
C ALA A 273 -29.13 9.57 25.04
N ASN A 274 -28.41 9.29 26.12
CA ASN A 274 -27.03 8.80 26.05
C ASN A 274 -26.92 7.41 25.39
N ALA A 275 -27.83 6.49 25.72
CA ALA A 275 -27.91 5.16 25.09
C ALA A 275 -28.20 5.28 23.58
N LEU A 276 -29.16 6.12 23.20
CA LEU A 276 -29.50 6.40 21.80
C LEU A 276 -28.29 6.91 21.00
N LEU A 277 -27.62 7.94 21.50
CA LEU A 277 -26.43 8.50 20.83
C LEU A 277 -25.30 7.49 20.76
N THR A 278 -25.11 6.69 21.83
CA THR A 278 -24.11 5.59 21.81
C THR A 278 -24.43 4.59 20.72
N ALA A 279 -25.71 4.18 20.57
CA ALA A 279 -26.13 3.24 19.54
C ALA A 279 -25.94 3.81 18.11
N ILE A 280 -26.20 5.11 17.91
CA ILE A 280 -25.95 5.79 16.62
C ILE A 280 -24.44 5.87 16.33
N LEU A 281 -23.59 6.17 17.32
CA LEU A 281 -22.13 6.20 17.19
C LEU A 281 -21.51 4.83 16.85
N MET A 282 -22.20 3.75 17.19
CA MET A 282 -21.78 2.38 16.88
C MET A 282 -22.34 1.85 15.56
N GLN A 283 -23.02 2.68 14.75
CA GLN A 283 -23.50 2.25 13.44
C GLN A 283 -22.33 1.92 12.50
N PRO A 284 -22.48 0.90 11.62
CA PRO A 284 -21.45 0.57 10.65
C PRO A 284 -20.94 1.77 9.84
N GLU A 285 -21.84 2.66 9.40
CA GLU A 285 -21.47 3.86 8.62
C GLU A 285 -20.58 4.86 9.38
N VAL A 286 -20.49 4.75 10.70
CA VAL A 286 -19.63 5.61 11.54
C VAL A 286 -18.24 5.02 11.70
N LEU A 287 -18.13 3.69 11.63
CA LEU A 287 -16.89 2.93 11.85
C LEU A 287 -16.26 2.44 10.56
N TYR A 288 -17.02 2.40 9.47
CA TYR A 288 -16.58 1.90 8.17
C TYR A 288 -16.88 2.91 7.07
N ARG A 289 -15.97 2.97 6.12
CA ARG A 289 -16.23 3.52 4.80
C ARG A 289 -17.06 2.51 4.02
N MET A 290 -18.28 2.90 3.65
CA MET A 290 -19.18 2.07 2.88
C MET A 290 -18.89 2.22 1.40
N GLU A 291 -18.74 1.11 0.69
CA GLU A 291 -18.53 1.06 -0.76
C GLU A 291 -19.32 -0.10 -1.34
N LEU A 292 -20.63 -0.01 -1.27
CA LEU A 292 -21.56 -1.06 -1.70
C LEU A 292 -22.05 -0.84 -3.14
N GLY A 293 -22.17 0.43 -3.55
CA GLY A 293 -22.78 0.81 -4.81
C GLY A 293 -24.33 0.73 -4.79
N THR A 294 -24.93 1.42 -5.73
CA THR A 294 -26.41 1.52 -5.85
C THR A 294 -26.85 1.53 -7.29
N GLY A 295 -28.12 1.20 -7.55
CA GLY A 295 -28.73 1.23 -8.86
C GLY A 295 -28.76 -0.14 -9.55
N GLU A 296 -29.15 -0.15 -10.82
CA GLU A 296 -29.15 -1.35 -11.66
C GLU A 296 -27.73 -1.66 -12.13
N PRO A 297 -27.37 -2.96 -12.19
CA PRO A 297 -26.08 -3.38 -12.70
C PRO A 297 -25.91 -3.02 -14.20
N ASP A 298 -24.69 -2.64 -14.57
CA ASP A 298 -24.29 -2.47 -15.95
C ASP A 298 -24.14 -3.83 -16.69
N GLU A 299 -23.76 -3.80 -17.96
CA GLU A 299 -23.51 -4.99 -18.80
C GLU A 299 -22.43 -5.94 -18.24
N HIS A 300 -21.59 -5.45 -17.31
CA HIS A 300 -20.56 -6.23 -16.63
C HIS A 300 -20.96 -6.66 -15.20
N GLY A 301 -22.23 -6.47 -14.82
CA GLY A 301 -22.72 -6.80 -13.50
C GLY A 301 -22.25 -5.88 -12.39
N ARG A 302 -21.81 -4.65 -12.72
CA ARG A 302 -21.29 -3.66 -11.79
C ARG A 302 -22.32 -2.59 -11.47
N VAL A 303 -22.29 -2.12 -10.23
CA VAL A 303 -23.04 -0.94 -9.79
C VAL A 303 -22.08 0.18 -9.44
N ARG A 304 -22.49 1.41 -9.69
CA ARG A 304 -21.72 2.59 -9.34
C ARG A 304 -21.89 2.93 -7.87
N LEU A 305 -20.80 3.39 -7.22
CA LEU A 305 -20.90 4.01 -5.90
C LEU A 305 -21.84 5.22 -5.97
N SER A 306 -22.72 5.36 -4.99
CA SER A 306 -23.56 6.54 -4.85
C SER A 306 -22.71 7.82 -4.69
N PRO A 307 -23.23 9.02 -5.07
CA PRO A 307 -22.47 10.26 -4.89
C PRO A 307 -21.96 10.46 -3.47
N ARG A 308 -22.70 10.00 -2.46
CA ARG A 308 -22.27 10.05 -1.05
C ARG A 308 -21.10 9.09 -0.79
N GLU A 309 -21.18 7.85 -1.24
CA GLU A 309 -20.05 6.90 -1.12
C GLU A 309 -18.81 7.42 -1.83
N VAL A 310 -18.97 8.02 -3.03
CA VAL A 310 -17.88 8.67 -3.77
C VAL A 310 -17.27 9.81 -2.95
N ALA A 311 -18.07 10.67 -2.33
CA ALA A 311 -17.58 11.80 -1.52
C ALA A 311 -16.72 11.33 -0.34
N TYR A 312 -17.16 10.29 0.39
CA TYR A 312 -16.36 9.71 1.47
C TYR A 312 -15.13 8.96 0.95
N ALA A 313 -15.26 8.25 -0.18
CA ALA A 313 -14.15 7.56 -0.81
C ALA A 313 -13.04 8.53 -1.23
N LEU A 314 -13.37 9.64 -1.89
CA LEU A 314 -12.44 10.71 -2.25
C LEU A 314 -11.85 11.41 -1.03
N SER A 315 -12.71 11.70 -0.02
CA SER A 315 -12.24 12.30 1.23
C SER A 315 -11.13 11.48 1.86
N TYR A 316 -11.35 10.18 2.01
CA TYR A 316 -10.39 9.29 2.67
C TYR A 316 -9.23 8.81 1.78
N ALA A 317 -9.34 8.98 0.47
CA ALA A 317 -8.20 8.81 -0.44
C ALA A 317 -7.20 9.98 -0.36
N LEU A 318 -7.69 11.20 -0.06
CA LEU A 318 -6.88 12.42 -0.10
C LEU A 318 -6.68 13.10 1.26
N ASP A 319 -7.48 12.74 2.28
CA ASP A 319 -7.42 13.33 3.63
C ASP A 319 -7.70 12.26 4.71
N ASP A 320 -7.50 12.60 5.98
CA ASP A 320 -7.87 11.79 7.14
C ASP A 320 -9.18 12.28 7.83
N ARG A 321 -10.04 12.93 7.07
CA ARG A 321 -11.35 13.41 7.51
C ARG A 321 -12.29 13.58 6.32
N PRO A 322 -13.60 13.61 6.55
CA PRO A 322 -14.55 14.02 5.51
C PRO A 322 -14.22 15.43 5.00
N VAL A 323 -14.20 15.60 3.68
CA VAL A 323 -13.89 16.87 3.01
C VAL A 323 -15.19 17.52 2.59
N GLU A 324 -15.50 18.68 3.15
CA GLU A 324 -16.76 19.40 2.93
C GLU A 324 -17.05 19.66 1.46
N MET A 325 -16.03 20.01 0.67
CA MET A 325 -16.15 20.21 -0.77
C MET A 325 -16.76 18.99 -1.48
N PHE A 326 -16.28 17.78 -1.17
CA PHE A 326 -16.84 16.56 -1.77
C PHE A 326 -18.24 16.23 -1.26
N LEU A 327 -18.52 16.43 0.03
CA LEU A 327 -19.84 16.22 0.59
C LEU A 327 -20.87 17.18 -0.03
N LYS A 328 -20.49 18.43 -0.22
CA LYS A 328 -21.32 19.42 -0.91
C LYS A 328 -21.52 19.06 -2.39
N ALA A 329 -20.44 18.69 -3.10
CA ALA A 329 -20.55 18.27 -4.50
C ALA A 329 -21.47 17.05 -4.65
N ALA A 330 -21.45 16.10 -3.72
CA ALA A 330 -22.39 14.97 -3.71
C ALA A 330 -23.85 15.43 -3.50
N ALA A 331 -24.09 16.34 -2.57
CA ALA A 331 -25.43 16.87 -2.31
C ALA A 331 -25.96 17.69 -3.49
N ASP A 332 -25.09 18.38 -4.21
CA ASP A 332 -25.42 19.19 -5.40
C ASP A 332 -25.51 18.33 -6.70
N GLY A 333 -25.35 17.00 -6.62
CA GLY A 333 -25.37 16.11 -7.79
C GLY A 333 -24.12 16.18 -8.68
N LYS A 334 -23.04 16.81 -8.21
CA LYS A 334 -21.78 17.04 -8.96
C LYS A 334 -20.72 15.94 -8.74
N LEU A 335 -21.13 14.73 -8.45
CA LEU A 335 -20.28 13.52 -8.40
C LEU A 335 -20.98 12.34 -9.12
N ALA A 336 -21.91 12.63 -10.02
CA ALA A 336 -22.70 11.61 -10.69
C ALA A 336 -21.93 10.93 -11.83
N THR A 337 -21.11 11.69 -12.56
CA THR A 337 -20.34 11.17 -13.70
C THR A 337 -18.84 11.00 -13.35
N THR A 338 -18.10 10.33 -14.22
CA THR A 338 -16.65 10.20 -14.13
C THR A 338 -15.95 11.55 -14.29
N GLU A 339 -16.46 12.38 -15.19
CA GLU A 339 -15.98 13.73 -15.47
C GLU A 339 -16.16 14.67 -14.27
N ASP A 340 -17.31 14.58 -13.59
CA ASP A 340 -17.55 15.32 -12.34
C ASP A 340 -16.55 14.95 -11.27
N VAL A 341 -16.30 13.65 -11.10
CA VAL A 341 -15.31 13.15 -10.12
C VAL A 341 -13.91 13.61 -10.49
N ALA A 342 -13.51 13.53 -11.76
CA ALA A 342 -12.21 14.00 -12.22
C ALA A 342 -12.04 15.51 -11.94
N ALA A 343 -13.06 16.31 -12.22
CA ALA A 343 -13.05 17.75 -11.96
C ALA A 343 -12.90 18.06 -10.46
N ALA A 344 -13.66 17.38 -9.60
CA ALA A 344 -13.58 17.55 -8.14
C ALA A 344 -12.20 17.14 -7.59
N VAL A 345 -11.62 16.03 -8.08
CA VAL A 345 -10.27 15.59 -7.69
C VAL A 345 -9.23 16.61 -8.15
N ARG A 346 -9.33 17.10 -9.37
CA ARG A 346 -8.42 18.12 -9.93
C ARG A 346 -8.45 19.40 -9.11
N GLU A 347 -9.66 19.91 -8.79
CA GLU A 347 -9.84 21.08 -7.91
C GLU A 347 -9.17 20.86 -6.56
N ARG A 348 -9.39 19.70 -5.93
CA ARG A 348 -8.79 19.35 -4.65
C ARG A 348 -7.27 19.28 -4.70
N LEU A 349 -6.68 18.77 -5.78
CA LEU A 349 -5.23 18.62 -5.96
C LEU A 349 -4.54 19.91 -6.42
N ALA A 350 -5.28 20.86 -7.01
CA ALA A 350 -4.73 22.13 -7.50
C ALA A 350 -4.38 23.11 -6.35
N ASP A 351 -4.96 22.94 -5.16
CA ASP A 351 -4.70 23.83 -4.03
C ASP A 351 -3.31 23.60 -3.44
N ASP A 352 -2.37 24.50 -3.75
CA ASP A 352 -0.97 24.44 -3.28
C ASP A 352 -0.80 24.52 -1.77
N THR A 353 -1.75 25.17 -1.08
CA THR A 353 -1.76 25.19 0.39
C THR A 353 -1.97 23.80 0.95
N LEU A 354 -2.59 22.91 0.18
CA LEU A 354 -2.92 21.54 0.55
C LEU A 354 -1.71 20.60 0.59
N LEU A 355 -0.70 20.81 -0.25
CA LEU A 355 0.55 20.02 -0.18
C LEU A 355 1.31 20.24 1.14
N GLN A 356 1.00 21.32 1.84
CA GLN A 356 1.67 21.66 3.09
C GLN A 356 0.95 21.15 4.33
N GLU A 357 -0.39 21.09 4.33
CA GLU A 357 -1.19 20.70 5.50
C GLU A 357 -2.46 19.86 5.18
N LEU A 358 -2.96 19.87 3.95
CA LEU A 358 -4.30 19.38 3.63
C LEU A 358 -4.40 18.20 2.64
N ASN A 359 -3.28 17.70 2.09
CA ASN A 359 -3.23 16.42 1.40
C ASN A 359 -2.29 15.44 2.11
N PRO A 360 -2.59 15.09 3.38
CA PRO A 360 -1.71 14.23 4.15
C PRO A 360 -1.53 12.86 3.46
N ARG A 361 -2.51 12.43 2.67
CA ARG A 361 -2.51 11.14 1.99
C ARG A 361 -1.61 11.10 0.76
N VAL A 362 -1.44 12.21 0.04
CA VAL A 362 -0.49 12.27 -1.08
C VAL A 362 0.93 12.14 -0.55
N LEU A 363 1.29 12.90 0.49
CA LEU A 363 2.60 12.78 1.12
C LEU A 363 2.79 11.41 1.79
N GLN A 364 1.72 10.86 2.40
CA GLN A 364 1.74 9.56 3.04
C GLN A 364 2.05 8.43 2.04
N PHE A 365 1.57 8.53 0.78
CA PHE A 365 1.98 7.59 -0.27
C PHE A 365 3.50 7.53 -0.40
N PHE A 366 4.19 8.65 -0.49
CA PHE A 366 5.64 8.67 -0.63
C PHE A 366 6.36 8.22 0.65
N ARG A 367 5.81 8.50 1.82
CA ARG A 367 6.31 7.98 3.11
C ARG A 367 6.29 6.46 3.14
N GLU A 368 5.18 5.86 2.75
CA GLU A 368 5.01 4.41 2.73
C GLU A 368 5.77 3.77 1.56
N TYR A 369 5.72 4.35 0.37
CA TYR A 369 6.42 3.85 -0.82
C TYR A 369 7.94 3.78 -0.61
N PHE A 370 8.57 4.84 -0.12
CA PHE A 370 10.01 4.87 0.15
C PHE A 370 10.39 4.34 1.54
N HIS A 371 9.43 4.24 2.44
CA HIS A 371 9.62 3.76 3.82
C HIS A 371 10.65 4.57 4.64
N TYR A 372 10.99 5.78 4.23
CA TYR A 372 12.02 6.58 4.90
C TYR A 372 11.68 7.02 6.34
N PRO A 373 10.40 7.17 6.79
CA PRO A 373 10.09 7.48 8.18
C PRO A 373 10.58 6.41 9.16
N PHE A 374 10.79 5.17 8.69
CA PHE A 374 11.32 4.07 9.50
C PHE A 374 12.72 4.36 10.07
N ALA A 375 13.47 5.33 9.49
CA ALA A 375 14.72 5.81 10.07
C ALA A 375 14.61 6.19 11.55
N ARG A 376 13.41 6.60 12.02
CA ARG A 376 13.12 6.94 13.42
C ARG A 376 13.08 5.72 14.35
N GLU A 377 12.81 4.56 13.80
CA GLU A 377 12.62 3.30 14.52
C GLU A 377 13.90 2.46 14.56
N VAL A 378 14.83 2.72 13.63
CA VAL A 378 16.12 2.02 13.60
C VAL A 378 17.04 2.62 14.66
N PHE A 379 17.28 1.85 15.73
CA PHE A 379 18.23 2.24 16.77
C PHE A 379 19.66 2.34 16.18
N LYS A 380 20.38 3.39 16.53
CA LYS A 380 21.80 3.59 16.17
C LYS A 380 22.54 4.26 17.30
N ASP A 381 23.74 3.77 17.58
CA ASP A 381 24.66 4.45 18.47
C ASP A 381 25.07 5.81 17.88
N ALA A 382 25.49 6.74 18.73
CA ALA A 382 25.97 8.02 18.25
C ALA A 382 27.29 7.84 17.48
N PRO A 383 27.43 8.39 16.27
CA PRO A 383 28.68 8.34 15.53
C PRO A 383 29.78 9.14 16.25
N LYS A 384 31.05 8.71 16.12
CA LYS A 384 32.20 9.47 16.64
C LYS A 384 32.14 10.93 16.18
N GLY A 385 32.15 11.87 17.14
CA GLY A 385 32.14 13.31 16.87
C GLY A 385 30.81 13.86 16.37
N GLY A 386 29.71 13.11 16.52
CA GLY A 386 28.42 13.55 16.05
C GLY A 386 27.23 12.96 16.81
N LYS A 387 26.04 13.19 16.29
CA LYS A 387 24.79 12.56 16.74
C LYS A 387 24.05 12.03 15.52
N HIS A 388 23.21 11.03 15.77
CA HIS A 388 22.21 10.60 14.82
C HIS A 388 20.85 11.20 15.22
N GLU A 389 20.27 11.99 14.33
CA GLU A 389 18.99 12.71 14.56
C GLU A 389 18.02 12.38 13.41
N PRO A 390 17.41 11.17 13.42
CA PRO A 390 16.62 10.69 12.30
C PRO A 390 15.37 11.54 12.04
N ASP A 391 14.78 12.15 13.07
CA ASP A 391 13.64 13.06 12.93
C ASP A 391 13.95 14.26 12.01
N TRP A 392 15.15 14.78 12.09
CA TRP A 392 15.55 15.92 11.27
C TRP A 392 15.80 15.48 9.83
N LEU A 393 16.47 14.35 9.64
CA LEU A 393 16.71 13.77 8.33
C LEU A 393 15.40 13.44 7.58
N VAL A 394 14.42 12.86 8.31
CA VAL A 394 13.09 12.59 7.74
C VAL A 394 12.39 13.87 7.31
N ARG A 395 12.43 14.93 8.13
CA ARG A 395 11.82 16.24 7.79
C ARG A 395 12.48 16.90 6.58
N ASP A 396 13.79 16.78 6.46
CA ASP A 396 14.55 17.29 5.31
C ASP A 396 14.14 16.56 4.02
N LEU A 397 14.04 15.22 4.08
CA LEU A 397 13.58 14.45 2.94
C LEU A 397 12.13 14.77 2.58
N GLU A 398 11.25 14.90 3.58
CA GLU A 398 9.85 15.32 3.33
C GLU A 398 9.78 16.69 2.65
N THR A 399 10.66 17.63 3.02
CA THR A 399 10.71 18.94 2.38
C THR A 399 11.13 18.81 0.92
N THR A 400 12.12 17.95 0.64
CA THR A 400 12.56 17.64 -0.74
C THR A 400 11.42 17.00 -1.55
N VAL A 401 10.74 16.01 -1.01
CA VAL A 401 9.60 15.35 -1.67
C VAL A 401 8.47 16.34 -1.95
N ARG A 402 8.14 17.21 -0.99
CA ARG A 402 7.11 18.24 -1.15
C ARG A 402 7.44 19.24 -2.25
N ASP A 403 8.70 19.62 -2.38
CA ASP A 403 9.14 20.55 -3.43
C ASP A 403 8.98 19.92 -4.83
N VAL A 404 9.35 18.65 -4.99
CA VAL A 404 9.12 17.89 -6.22
C VAL A 404 7.63 17.76 -6.55
N LEU A 405 6.80 17.46 -5.54
CA LEU A 405 5.34 17.35 -5.71
C LEU A 405 4.68 18.70 -6.02
N ARG A 406 5.24 19.81 -5.55
CA ARG A 406 4.75 21.14 -5.90
C ARG A 406 5.03 21.45 -7.35
N ALA A 407 6.24 21.15 -7.84
CA ALA A 407 6.59 21.29 -9.25
C ALA A 407 5.77 20.37 -10.15
N ASP A 408 5.40 19.20 -9.64
CA ASP A 408 4.54 18.19 -10.26
C ASP A 408 4.92 17.85 -11.72
N LYS A 409 6.20 17.79 -11.99
CA LYS A 409 6.76 17.48 -13.31
C LYS A 409 7.85 16.42 -13.17
N ALA A 410 7.79 15.39 -14.01
CA ALA A 410 8.72 14.26 -14.00
C ALA A 410 8.95 13.71 -12.56
N VAL A 411 7.86 13.57 -11.78
CA VAL A 411 7.94 13.36 -10.32
C VAL A 411 8.80 12.17 -9.97
N LEU A 412 8.54 10.97 -10.54
CA LEU A 412 9.33 9.78 -10.25
C LEU A 412 10.80 9.96 -10.66
N SER A 413 11.04 10.40 -11.90
CA SER A 413 12.40 10.60 -12.40
C SER A 413 13.17 11.60 -11.54
N THR A 414 12.54 12.71 -11.16
CA THR A 414 13.17 13.72 -10.28
C THR A 414 13.47 13.14 -8.89
N LEU A 415 12.53 12.39 -8.29
CA LEU A 415 12.75 11.73 -7.00
C LEU A 415 13.88 10.69 -7.05
N LEU A 416 14.11 10.07 -8.20
CA LEU A 416 15.21 9.11 -8.37
C LEU A 416 16.56 9.75 -8.70
N THR A 417 16.59 10.97 -9.27
CA THR A 417 17.82 11.51 -9.85
C THR A 417 18.25 12.89 -9.35
N THR A 418 17.40 13.59 -8.58
CA THR A 418 17.76 14.94 -8.11
C THR A 418 19.04 14.95 -7.27
N ARG A 419 19.91 15.94 -7.53
CA ARG A 419 21.06 16.24 -6.67
C ARG A 419 20.79 17.39 -5.70
N ARG A 420 19.56 17.92 -5.71
CA ARG A 420 19.14 19.07 -4.91
C ARG A 420 18.32 18.57 -3.74
N PHE A 421 18.82 18.77 -2.52
CA PHE A 421 18.15 18.37 -1.30
C PHE A 421 17.97 19.54 -0.35
N TYR A 422 16.85 19.57 0.34
CA TYR A 422 16.66 20.47 1.47
C TYR A 422 17.40 19.91 2.68
N VAL A 423 18.27 20.71 3.28
CA VAL A 423 19.13 20.31 4.39
C VAL A 423 18.88 21.23 5.59
N ASN A 424 18.56 20.68 6.74
CA ASN A 424 18.08 21.38 7.92
C ASN A 424 16.93 22.35 7.58
N ALA A 425 15.99 21.90 6.76
CA ALA A 425 14.95 22.75 6.21
C ALA A 425 13.58 22.06 6.24
N GLN A 426 12.57 22.78 6.67
CA GLN A 426 11.18 22.32 6.67
C GLN A 426 10.21 23.47 6.42
N TYR A 427 9.08 23.18 5.79
CA TYR A 427 7.97 24.12 5.70
C TYR A 427 7.21 24.18 7.03
N LYS A 428 7.07 25.37 7.57
CA LYS A 428 6.27 25.65 8.79
C LYS A 428 5.24 26.73 8.55
N SER A 429 4.06 26.52 9.14
CA SER A 429 3.06 27.58 9.23
C SER A 429 3.53 28.66 10.21
N VAL A 430 3.62 29.87 9.75
CA VAL A 430 4.01 31.05 10.55
C VAL A 430 2.80 31.96 10.66
N LYS A 431 2.38 32.27 11.90
CA LYS A 431 1.22 33.13 12.15
C LYS A 431 1.31 34.42 11.31
N ARG A 432 0.27 34.72 10.55
CA ARG A 432 0.12 35.89 9.66
C ARG A 432 1.05 35.96 8.44
N LYS A 433 1.96 34.98 8.24
CA LYS A 433 2.92 34.97 7.11
C LYS A 433 2.76 33.78 6.18
N GLY A 434 1.75 32.92 6.45
CA GLY A 434 1.54 31.68 5.71
C GLY A 434 2.59 30.64 5.99
N VAL A 435 2.81 29.73 5.04
CA VAL A 435 3.79 28.66 5.17
C VAL A 435 5.13 29.12 4.59
N GLN A 436 6.17 28.98 5.37
CA GLN A 436 7.52 29.41 5.02
C GLN A 436 8.54 28.30 5.27
N LEU A 437 9.62 28.33 4.49
CA LEU A 437 10.77 27.49 4.74
C LEU A 437 11.51 28.02 5.97
N GLN A 438 11.76 27.14 6.92
CA GLN A 438 12.42 27.42 8.20
C GLN A 438 13.48 26.36 8.47
N PRO A 439 14.53 26.65 9.27
CA PRO A 439 15.45 25.62 9.69
C PRO A 439 14.69 24.55 10.52
N THR A 440 14.98 23.29 10.26
CA THR A 440 14.45 22.16 11.02
C THR A 440 14.90 22.25 12.47
N HIS A 441 16.18 22.64 12.69
CA HIS A 441 16.76 22.84 14.00
C HIS A 441 17.87 23.91 13.98
N THR A 442 18.15 24.47 15.14
CA THR A 442 19.19 25.53 15.31
C THR A 442 20.62 24.97 15.44
N LYS A 443 20.79 23.67 15.69
CA LYS A 443 22.08 23.01 15.79
C LYS A 443 22.50 22.43 14.45
N TRP A 444 23.68 22.79 13.95
CA TRP A 444 24.14 22.48 12.59
C TRP A 444 24.96 21.21 12.45
N TRP A 445 25.72 20.85 13.48
CA TRP A 445 26.69 19.76 13.42
C TRP A 445 26.15 18.35 13.03
N PRO A 446 24.87 17.95 13.27
CA PRO A 446 24.35 16.70 12.74
C PRO A 446 24.43 16.61 11.22
N TYR A 447 24.31 17.75 10.54
CA TYR A 447 24.33 17.82 9.07
C TYR A 447 25.75 17.76 8.50
N GLN A 448 26.76 18.20 9.26
CA GLN A 448 28.15 18.00 8.91
C GLN A 448 28.50 16.52 8.79
N THR A 449 27.95 15.66 9.64
CA THR A 449 28.18 14.23 9.59
C THR A 449 27.27 13.52 8.60
N ALA A 450 25.96 13.77 8.63
CA ALA A 450 24.98 13.05 7.81
C ALA A 450 25.12 13.36 6.30
N PHE A 451 25.37 14.61 5.96
CA PHE A 451 25.46 15.08 4.56
C PHE A 451 26.89 15.35 4.09
N ASN A 452 27.92 15.07 4.90
CA ASN A 452 29.32 15.35 4.58
C ASN A 452 29.59 16.84 4.22
N LEU A 453 28.84 17.76 4.83
CA LEU A 453 29.01 19.19 4.61
C LEU A 453 30.25 19.71 5.31
N ALA A 454 30.79 20.83 4.81
CA ALA A 454 31.94 21.47 5.41
C ALA A 454 31.67 21.85 6.89
N PRO A 455 32.67 21.79 7.79
CA PRO A 455 32.51 22.08 9.20
C PRO A 455 31.94 23.47 9.53
N ASP A 456 32.13 24.43 8.65
CA ASP A 456 31.66 25.82 8.74
C ASP A 456 30.30 26.04 8.04
N TRP A 457 29.72 25.00 7.43
CA TRP A 457 28.42 25.12 6.78
C TRP A 457 27.36 25.68 7.74
N ARG A 458 26.59 26.63 7.28
CA ARG A 458 25.50 27.26 8.02
C ARG A 458 24.25 27.28 7.16
N TRP A 459 23.09 27.08 7.81
CA TRP A 459 21.80 27.19 7.13
C TRP A 459 21.58 28.65 6.65
N GLY A 460 21.08 28.79 5.44
CA GLY A 460 20.61 30.04 4.86
C GLY A 460 19.52 29.74 3.83
N LEU A 461 18.52 30.61 3.70
CA LEU A 461 17.42 30.42 2.74
C LEU A 461 17.97 30.45 1.29
N ASP A 462 18.95 31.28 1.04
CA ASP A 462 19.68 31.40 -0.22
C ASP A 462 20.49 30.16 -0.61
N ARG A 463 20.73 29.28 0.36
CA ARG A 463 21.45 28.02 0.19
C ARG A 463 20.55 26.80 0.07
N GLN A 464 19.24 27.01 -0.01
CA GLN A 464 18.26 25.93 -0.08
C GLN A 464 17.55 25.91 -1.45
N PRO A 465 17.40 24.75 -2.05
CA PRO A 465 18.00 23.47 -1.69
C PRO A 465 19.52 23.44 -1.97
N VAL A 466 20.24 22.62 -1.21
CA VAL A 466 21.68 22.37 -1.42
C VAL A 466 21.86 21.46 -2.63
N GLU A 467 22.73 21.84 -3.56
CA GLU A 467 23.12 20.99 -4.68
C GLU A 467 24.40 20.22 -4.36
N PHE A 468 24.30 18.88 -4.45
CA PHE A 468 25.42 17.99 -4.17
C PHE A 468 26.26 17.71 -5.43
N PRO A 469 27.57 17.44 -5.27
CA PRO A 469 28.44 17.07 -6.39
C PRO A 469 27.90 15.84 -7.14
N GLU A 470 28.21 15.78 -8.43
CA GLU A 470 27.91 14.63 -9.25
C GLU A 470 28.56 13.35 -8.69
N GLY A 471 27.82 12.27 -8.70
CA GLY A 471 28.27 10.97 -8.17
C GLY A 471 28.28 10.87 -6.64
N GLU A 472 28.09 11.98 -5.90
CA GLU A 472 28.01 11.92 -4.44
C GLU A 472 26.62 11.57 -3.96
N ARG A 473 25.58 12.26 -4.43
CA ARG A 473 24.18 11.98 -4.08
C ARG A 473 23.27 12.20 -5.29
N ALA A 474 22.29 11.30 -5.44
CA ALA A 474 21.26 11.41 -6.46
C ALA A 474 19.99 10.70 -6.03
N GLY A 475 18.88 11.45 -5.93
CA GLY A 475 17.56 10.95 -5.59
C GLY A 475 17.36 10.52 -4.12
N VAL A 476 16.13 10.22 -3.81
CA VAL A 476 15.67 9.82 -2.46
C VAL A 476 16.48 8.67 -1.89
N LEU A 477 16.88 7.70 -2.73
CA LEU A 477 17.59 6.49 -2.28
C LEU A 477 19.02 6.77 -1.79
N THR A 478 19.56 7.94 -2.08
CA THR A 478 20.88 8.37 -1.55
C THR A 478 20.75 9.36 -0.40
N HIS A 479 19.53 9.73 -0.03
CA HIS A 479 19.29 10.61 1.11
C HIS A 479 19.55 9.89 2.44
N PRO A 480 20.21 10.53 3.43
CA PRO A 480 20.52 9.90 4.71
C PRO A 480 19.31 9.28 5.42
N ALA A 481 18.11 9.87 5.33
CA ALA A 481 16.90 9.29 5.92
C ALA A 481 16.55 7.93 5.32
N TRP A 482 16.60 7.78 3.99
CA TRP A 482 16.33 6.51 3.34
C TRP A 482 17.42 5.47 3.64
N LEU A 483 18.67 5.88 3.56
CA LEU A 483 19.80 5.00 3.84
C LEU A 483 19.81 4.49 5.29
N ALA A 484 19.44 5.35 6.25
CA ALA A 484 19.31 4.98 7.66
C ALA A 484 18.12 4.04 7.91
N ALA A 485 16.98 4.27 7.24
CA ALA A 485 15.81 3.39 7.31
C ALA A 485 16.11 1.98 6.81
N TRP A 486 16.97 1.86 5.79
CA TRP A 486 17.36 0.59 5.17
C TRP A 486 18.80 0.19 5.58
N SER A 487 19.08 0.23 6.88
CA SER A 487 20.36 -0.22 7.46
C SER A 487 20.15 -0.78 8.88
N GLY A 488 21.10 -1.56 9.36
CA GLY A 488 21.13 -2.04 10.73
C GLY A 488 21.66 -0.99 11.72
N ASN A 489 21.83 -1.39 12.98
CA ASN A 489 22.41 -0.55 14.03
C ASN A 489 23.87 -0.18 13.72
N PHE A 490 24.65 -1.14 13.29
CA PHE A 490 26.11 -1.01 13.11
C PHE A 490 26.56 -1.07 11.65
N ASP A 491 25.77 -1.73 10.80
CA ASP A 491 26.13 -2.04 9.42
C ASP A 491 25.08 -1.58 8.41
N ASN A 492 25.51 -1.42 7.17
CA ASN A 492 24.63 -1.30 6.02
C ASN A 492 23.74 -2.53 5.85
N HIS A 493 22.69 -2.37 5.06
CA HIS A 493 21.80 -3.49 4.73
C HIS A 493 21.54 -3.58 3.22
N PRO A 494 22.57 -3.91 2.41
CA PRO A 494 22.45 -3.93 0.95
C PRO A 494 21.38 -4.92 0.47
N VAL A 495 21.20 -6.04 1.15
CA VAL A 495 20.15 -7.02 0.81
C VAL A 495 18.76 -6.37 0.85
N GLN A 496 18.43 -5.63 1.91
CA GLN A 496 17.14 -4.95 2.04
C GLN A 496 17.00 -3.79 1.04
N ARG A 497 18.06 -3.02 0.82
CA ARG A 497 18.08 -1.97 -0.22
C ARG A 497 17.85 -2.56 -1.61
N GLY A 498 18.51 -3.67 -1.92
CA GLY A 498 18.31 -4.38 -3.19
C GLY A 498 16.94 -5.04 -3.31
N LYS A 499 16.40 -5.59 -2.22
CA LYS A 499 15.01 -6.10 -2.16
C LYS A 499 14.03 -4.99 -2.48
N TRP A 500 14.19 -3.81 -1.86
CA TRP A 500 13.33 -2.66 -2.12
C TRP A 500 13.33 -2.26 -3.61
N ILE A 501 14.51 -2.13 -4.23
CA ILE A 501 14.61 -1.81 -5.66
C ILE A 501 13.94 -2.88 -6.51
N ARG A 502 14.19 -4.16 -6.20
CA ARG A 502 13.58 -5.29 -6.91
C ARG A 502 12.06 -5.24 -6.87
N THR A 503 11.47 -4.95 -5.72
CA THR A 503 10.02 -4.97 -5.53
C THR A 503 9.35 -3.67 -5.94
N HIS A 504 9.93 -2.51 -5.64
CA HIS A 504 9.28 -1.21 -5.81
C HIS A 504 9.58 -0.51 -7.14
N LEU A 505 10.76 -0.76 -7.73
CA LEU A 505 11.10 -0.17 -9.03
C LEU A 505 11.02 -1.18 -10.18
N LEU A 506 11.38 -2.42 -9.94
CA LEU A 506 11.41 -3.45 -10.97
C LEU A 506 10.20 -4.38 -10.95
N GLY A 507 9.28 -4.25 -9.98
CA GLY A 507 8.04 -5.02 -9.89
C GLY A 507 8.25 -6.53 -9.70
N GLY A 508 9.45 -6.94 -9.30
CA GLY A 508 9.77 -8.34 -9.04
C GLY A 508 9.35 -8.77 -7.64
N THR A 509 9.43 -10.07 -7.37
CA THR A 509 9.17 -10.66 -6.05
C THR A 509 10.45 -11.23 -5.46
N VAL A 510 10.55 -11.15 -4.15
CA VAL A 510 11.61 -11.80 -3.37
C VAL A 510 10.92 -12.59 -2.27
N PRO A 511 11.11 -13.91 -2.22
CA PRO A 511 10.53 -14.74 -1.16
C PRO A 511 11.06 -14.32 0.21
N ASP A 512 10.29 -14.60 1.24
CA ASP A 512 10.73 -14.39 2.62
C ASP A 512 11.90 -15.31 2.98
N VAL A 513 12.68 -14.89 3.99
CA VAL A 513 13.79 -15.68 4.48
C VAL A 513 13.26 -16.97 5.12
N PRO A 514 13.74 -18.16 4.73
CA PRO A 514 13.31 -19.40 5.35
C PRO A 514 13.57 -19.40 6.86
N ILE A 515 12.67 -19.97 7.63
CA ILE A 515 12.85 -20.15 9.08
C ILE A 515 14.12 -20.97 9.35
N GLY A 516 15.00 -20.49 10.22
CA GLY A 516 16.24 -21.18 10.59
C GLY A 516 17.50 -20.75 9.83
N VAL A 517 17.39 -19.78 8.92
CA VAL A 517 18.57 -19.18 8.28
C VAL A 517 19.13 -18.06 9.18
N ASP A 518 20.38 -18.17 9.61
CA ASP A 518 21.09 -17.04 10.24
C ASP A 518 21.50 -16.06 9.12
N ALA A 519 20.78 -14.94 9.07
CA ALA A 519 20.97 -13.90 8.05
C ALA A 519 22.07 -12.88 8.44
N ARG A 520 22.78 -13.08 9.55
CA ARG A 520 23.81 -12.14 9.99
C ARG A 520 25.07 -12.27 9.17
N VAL A 521 25.60 -11.14 8.72
CA VAL A 521 26.91 -11.06 8.10
C VAL A 521 27.95 -10.96 9.23
N PRO A 522 28.86 -11.92 9.40
CA PRO A 522 29.85 -11.89 10.48
C PRO A 522 30.71 -10.62 10.42
N ASP A 523 31.05 -10.08 11.58
CA ASP A 523 31.95 -8.93 11.66
C ASP A 523 33.40 -9.32 11.36
N ALA A 524 34.12 -8.50 10.60
CA ALA A 524 35.54 -8.70 10.29
C ALA A 524 36.19 -7.36 9.95
N GLU A 525 37.05 -6.87 10.83
CA GLU A 525 37.60 -5.50 10.79
C GLU A 525 38.37 -5.13 9.51
N HIS A 526 38.92 -6.09 8.78
CA HIS A 526 39.75 -5.85 7.60
C HIS A 526 39.12 -6.28 6.28
N ILE A 527 37.87 -6.75 6.31
CA ILE A 527 37.13 -7.20 5.12
C ILE A 527 35.97 -6.26 4.85
N THR A 528 35.91 -5.70 3.64
CA THR A 528 34.79 -4.83 3.25
C THR A 528 33.46 -5.54 3.43
N PHE A 529 32.39 -4.80 3.74
CA PHE A 529 31.07 -5.38 3.93
C PHE A 529 30.61 -6.18 2.69
N ARG A 530 30.87 -5.67 1.50
CA ARG A 530 30.61 -6.38 0.23
C ARG A 530 31.25 -7.76 0.16
N ASN A 531 32.50 -7.88 0.60
CA ASN A 531 33.21 -9.15 0.57
C ASN A 531 32.70 -10.12 1.67
N ARG A 532 32.38 -9.61 2.85
CA ARG A 532 31.73 -10.40 3.92
C ARG A 532 30.38 -10.94 3.47
N LEU A 533 29.54 -10.09 2.88
CA LEU A 533 28.25 -10.50 2.32
C LEU A 533 28.43 -11.61 1.24
N LYS A 534 29.35 -11.40 0.31
CA LYS A 534 29.64 -12.39 -0.75
C LYS A 534 30.03 -13.75 -0.19
N GLN A 535 30.80 -13.79 0.90
CA GLN A 535 31.21 -15.06 1.55
C GLN A 535 29.99 -15.81 2.10
N VAL A 536 29.09 -15.14 2.83
CA VAL A 536 27.93 -15.79 3.45
C VAL A 536 26.82 -16.13 2.45
N THR A 537 26.77 -15.46 1.31
CA THR A 537 25.73 -15.69 0.28
C THR A 537 26.22 -16.54 -0.91
N ALA A 538 27.46 -17.06 -0.83
CA ALA A 538 28.07 -17.83 -1.93
C ALA A 538 27.42 -19.21 -2.14
N ALA A 539 26.86 -19.81 -1.09
CA ALA A 539 26.20 -21.12 -1.20
C ALA A 539 25.02 -21.06 -2.19
N ALA A 540 24.82 -22.12 -2.96
CA ALA A 540 23.84 -22.14 -4.05
C ALA A 540 22.41 -21.85 -3.58
N GLU A 541 22.03 -22.36 -2.41
CA GLU A 541 20.75 -22.14 -1.75
C GLU A 541 20.54 -20.67 -1.34
N CYS A 542 21.57 -19.98 -0.86
CA CYS A 542 21.54 -18.56 -0.51
C CYS A 542 21.54 -17.69 -1.78
N TRP A 543 22.46 -17.99 -2.70
CA TRP A 543 22.64 -17.22 -3.93
C TRP A 543 21.40 -17.21 -4.83
N ARG A 544 20.55 -18.22 -4.73
CA ARG A 544 19.29 -18.27 -5.47
C ARG A 544 18.40 -17.04 -5.28
N CYS A 545 18.32 -16.53 -4.04
CA CYS A 545 17.58 -15.28 -3.71
C CYS A 545 18.49 -14.06 -3.80
N HIS A 546 19.72 -14.15 -3.25
CA HIS A 546 20.65 -13.02 -3.14
C HIS A 546 21.06 -12.45 -4.50
N ARG A 547 21.19 -13.27 -5.55
CA ARG A 547 21.48 -12.79 -6.92
C ARG A 547 20.42 -11.85 -7.51
N LYS A 548 19.21 -11.81 -6.91
CA LYS A 548 18.15 -10.88 -7.31
C LYS A 548 18.26 -9.53 -6.61
N MET A 549 18.92 -9.48 -5.47
CA MET A 549 18.93 -8.33 -4.55
C MET A 549 20.33 -7.73 -4.41
N ASP A 550 21.33 -8.54 -4.11
CA ASP A 550 22.66 -8.06 -3.76
C ASP A 550 23.28 -7.17 -4.85
N PRO A 551 23.24 -7.53 -6.16
CA PRO A 551 23.80 -6.67 -7.20
C PRO A 551 23.15 -5.27 -7.28
N LEU A 552 21.91 -5.14 -6.83
CA LEU A 552 21.16 -3.87 -6.78
C LEU A 552 21.45 -3.09 -5.50
N GLY A 553 21.77 -3.78 -4.41
CA GLY A 553 21.95 -3.15 -3.10
C GLY A 553 23.38 -2.76 -2.78
N VAL A 554 24.38 -3.50 -3.28
CA VAL A 554 25.80 -3.21 -3.01
C VAL A 554 26.30 -1.93 -3.64
N VAL A 555 25.59 -1.34 -4.59
CA VAL A 555 25.90 -0.02 -5.13
C VAL A 555 25.85 1.08 -4.05
N PHE A 556 25.07 0.85 -2.98
CA PHE A 556 24.93 1.78 -1.86
C PHE A 556 26.04 1.66 -0.82
N GLU A 557 27.07 0.84 -1.02
CA GLU A 557 28.25 0.78 -0.14
C GLU A 557 29.06 2.09 -0.15
N ARG A 558 28.76 3.01 -1.07
CA ARG A 558 29.22 4.40 -1.02
C ARG A 558 28.72 5.17 0.22
N TYR A 559 27.80 4.59 0.99
CA TYR A 559 27.25 5.21 2.19
C TYR A 559 27.32 4.23 3.35
N ASP A 560 27.67 4.75 4.53
CA ASP A 560 27.60 3.97 5.76
C ASP A 560 26.16 3.83 6.28
N HIS A 561 26.01 3.16 7.40
CA HIS A 561 24.68 2.92 8.04
C HIS A 561 24.02 4.19 8.59
N TYR A 562 24.71 5.31 8.72
CA TYR A 562 24.14 6.64 9.00
C TYR A 562 23.73 7.41 7.74
N GLY A 563 24.06 6.90 6.56
CA GLY A 563 23.85 7.55 5.29
C GLY A 563 24.95 8.57 4.91
N ARG A 564 26.12 8.55 5.57
CA ARG A 564 27.25 9.38 5.23
C ARG A 564 27.96 8.83 3.99
N TYR A 565 28.34 9.70 3.08
CA TYR A 565 29.13 9.30 1.92
C TYR A 565 30.54 8.89 2.33
N GLN A 566 30.99 7.74 1.85
CA GLN A 566 32.30 7.19 2.16
C GLN A 566 33.04 6.73 0.89
N ARG A 567 34.37 6.90 0.90
CA ARG A 567 35.25 6.45 -0.18
C ARG A 567 36.01 5.17 0.16
N ARG A 568 36.05 4.80 1.43
CA ARG A 568 36.74 3.61 1.96
C ARG A 568 35.81 2.87 2.93
N ASP A 569 35.92 1.53 2.87
CA ASP A 569 35.33 0.59 3.82
C ASP A 569 36.41 -0.38 4.26
N ALA A 570 36.54 -0.64 5.57
CA ALA A 570 37.62 -1.43 6.15
C ALA A 570 39.03 -1.06 5.62
N GLY A 571 39.28 0.23 5.41
CA GLY A 571 40.55 0.75 4.86
C GLY A 571 40.74 0.56 3.35
N GLN A 572 39.88 -0.17 2.66
CA GLN A 572 39.92 -0.40 1.23
C GLN A 572 39.06 0.61 0.45
N PRO A 573 39.38 0.93 -0.83
CA PRO A 573 38.48 1.69 -1.66
C PRO A 573 37.12 0.99 -1.78
N VAL A 574 36.03 1.76 -1.69
CA VAL A 574 34.67 1.19 -1.85
C VAL A 574 34.45 0.78 -3.31
N ASP A 575 34.12 -0.48 -3.50
CA ASP A 575 33.55 -1.00 -4.76
C ASP A 575 32.03 -0.84 -4.72
N ALA A 576 31.48 0.15 -5.43
CA ALA A 576 30.06 0.42 -5.56
C ALA A 576 29.49 -0.03 -6.92
N THR A 577 30.22 -0.86 -7.67
CA THR A 577 29.69 -1.40 -8.94
C THR A 577 28.49 -2.31 -8.69
N GLY A 578 27.57 -2.33 -9.62
CA GLY A 578 26.37 -3.16 -9.54
C GLY A 578 25.95 -3.71 -10.89
N LEU A 579 24.88 -4.48 -10.87
CA LEU A 579 24.31 -5.11 -12.06
C LEU A 579 22.79 -5.06 -11.99
N ILE A 580 22.16 -4.43 -12.97
CA ILE A 580 20.72 -4.55 -13.21
C ILE A 580 20.52 -5.80 -14.05
N ASP A 581 19.88 -6.83 -13.51
CA ASP A 581 19.68 -8.10 -14.21
C ASP A 581 18.39 -8.78 -13.74
N ARG A 582 17.87 -9.72 -14.50
CA ARG A 582 16.68 -10.53 -14.18
C ARG A 582 15.42 -9.69 -13.94
N THR A 583 15.30 -8.62 -14.67
CA THR A 583 14.13 -7.74 -14.62
C THR A 583 13.02 -8.22 -15.54
N GLY A 584 13.35 -9.02 -16.54
CA GLY A 584 12.46 -9.35 -17.65
C GLY A 584 12.29 -8.20 -18.65
N VAL A 585 13.08 -7.14 -18.51
CA VAL A 585 13.07 -5.92 -19.32
C VAL A 585 14.38 -5.86 -20.10
N PRO A 586 14.36 -6.16 -21.41
CA PRO A 586 15.59 -6.31 -22.21
C PRO A 586 16.53 -5.10 -22.15
N GLU A 587 15.96 -3.88 -22.10
CA GLU A 587 16.76 -2.66 -22.04
C GLU A 587 17.44 -2.40 -20.69
N LEU A 588 17.05 -3.14 -19.64
CA LEU A 588 17.66 -3.05 -18.30
C LEU A 588 18.56 -4.24 -17.99
N ASP A 589 18.27 -5.42 -18.53
CA ASP A 589 18.97 -6.66 -18.18
C ASP A 589 20.42 -6.66 -18.71
N GLY A 590 21.35 -6.98 -17.80
CA GLY A 590 22.77 -7.03 -18.10
C GLY A 590 23.50 -5.69 -17.98
N LYS A 591 22.84 -4.60 -17.57
CA LYS A 591 23.50 -3.30 -17.39
C LYS A 591 24.36 -3.27 -16.14
N HIS A 592 25.65 -3.06 -16.35
CA HIS A 592 26.58 -2.73 -15.28
C HIS A 592 26.52 -1.25 -14.94
N VAL A 593 26.59 -0.93 -13.66
CA VAL A 593 26.58 0.43 -13.13
C VAL A 593 27.73 0.65 -12.15
N SER A 594 28.28 1.85 -12.13
CA SER A 594 29.43 2.23 -11.28
C SER A 594 29.00 2.70 -9.88
N GLY A 595 27.71 2.89 -9.67
CA GLY A 595 27.18 3.36 -8.40
C GLY A 595 25.68 3.66 -8.43
N PRO A 596 25.13 4.12 -7.29
CA PRO A 596 23.69 4.32 -7.15
C PRO A 596 23.16 5.45 -8.07
N ALA A 597 23.91 6.49 -8.31
CA ALA A 597 23.48 7.61 -9.17
C ALA A 597 23.25 7.13 -10.62
N GLU A 598 24.18 6.36 -11.17
CA GLU A 598 24.03 5.78 -12.51
C GLU A 598 22.89 4.78 -12.57
N MET A 599 22.75 3.91 -11.55
CA MET A 599 21.65 2.96 -11.48
C MET A 599 20.30 3.68 -11.48
N MET A 600 20.14 4.73 -10.67
CA MET A 600 18.91 5.52 -10.64
C MET A 600 18.64 6.23 -11.96
N ALA A 601 19.68 6.76 -12.60
CA ALA A 601 19.55 7.38 -13.93
C ALA A 601 19.06 6.40 -14.99
N GLU A 602 19.54 5.15 -14.98
CA GLU A 602 19.07 4.11 -15.91
C GLU A 602 17.63 3.68 -15.59
N LEU A 603 17.32 3.42 -14.33
CA LEU A 603 15.98 3.03 -13.91
C LEU A 603 14.93 4.14 -14.18
N SER A 604 15.30 5.40 -14.02
CA SER A 604 14.39 6.54 -14.24
C SER A 604 13.96 6.75 -15.68
N LYS A 605 14.67 6.14 -16.65
CA LYS A 605 14.35 6.20 -18.10
C LYS A 605 13.41 5.06 -18.52
N SER A 606 13.23 4.04 -17.68
CA SER A 606 12.49 2.84 -18.06
C SER A 606 10.99 3.03 -17.94
N THR A 607 10.27 2.77 -19.02
CA THR A 607 8.81 2.71 -19.04
C THR A 607 8.26 1.65 -18.08
N HIS A 608 8.96 0.52 -17.92
CA HIS A 608 8.60 -0.51 -16.97
C HIS A 608 8.60 0.02 -15.54
N VAL A 609 9.62 0.78 -15.16
CA VAL A 609 9.73 1.39 -13.81
C VAL A 609 8.59 2.41 -13.58
N GLU A 610 8.24 3.22 -14.59
CA GLU A 610 7.06 4.09 -14.51
C GLU A 610 5.78 3.29 -14.28
N GLN A 611 5.59 2.19 -15.01
CA GLN A 611 4.42 1.31 -14.88
C GLN A 611 4.35 0.64 -13.51
N VAL A 612 5.48 0.20 -12.96
CA VAL A 612 5.55 -0.34 -11.59
C VAL A 612 5.17 0.72 -10.56
N PHE A 613 5.64 1.96 -10.72
CA PHE A 613 5.25 3.07 -9.87
C PHE A 613 3.74 3.33 -9.92
N VAL A 614 3.13 3.30 -11.11
CA VAL A 614 1.68 3.41 -11.30
C VAL A 614 0.93 2.29 -10.57
N ARG A 615 1.43 1.04 -10.59
CA ARG A 615 0.85 -0.08 -9.83
C ARG A 615 0.88 0.19 -8.33
N HIS A 616 1.97 0.72 -7.78
CA HIS A 616 2.04 1.09 -6.37
C HIS A 616 1.08 2.22 -6.01
N ALA A 617 0.95 3.25 -6.86
CA ALA A 617 -0.05 4.30 -6.67
C ALA A 617 -1.49 3.72 -6.70
N PHE A 618 -1.77 2.82 -7.63
CA PHE A 618 -3.04 2.10 -7.67
C PHE A 618 -3.32 1.37 -6.34
N ARG A 619 -2.40 0.55 -5.86
CA ARG A 619 -2.55 -0.20 -4.60
C ARG A 619 -2.86 0.71 -3.43
N TYR A 620 -2.16 1.83 -3.34
CA TYR A 620 -2.35 2.80 -2.28
C TYR A 620 -3.74 3.44 -2.30
N PHE A 621 -4.19 3.94 -3.45
CA PHE A 621 -5.47 4.64 -3.56
C PHE A 621 -6.67 3.68 -3.58
N MET A 622 -6.51 2.49 -4.14
CA MET A 622 -7.58 1.47 -4.16
C MET A 622 -7.69 0.71 -2.84
N GLY A 623 -6.64 0.71 -2.00
CA GLY A 623 -6.57 -0.09 -0.77
C GLY A 623 -6.66 -1.59 -1.03
N ARG A 624 -6.16 -2.04 -2.16
CA ARG A 624 -6.07 -3.43 -2.61
C ARG A 624 -5.03 -3.58 -3.70
N ASN A 625 -4.59 -4.78 -3.92
CA ASN A 625 -3.75 -5.09 -5.07
C ASN A 625 -4.56 -5.05 -6.37
N GLU A 626 -3.86 -4.82 -7.47
CA GLU A 626 -4.42 -4.87 -8.81
C GLU A 626 -4.70 -6.31 -9.23
N THR A 627 -5.68 -6.46 -10.11
CA THR A 627 -6.01 -7.69 -10.83
C THR A 627 -5.90 -7.45 -12.33
N LEU A 628 -5.99 -8.50 -13.14
CA LEU A 628 -6.04 -8.36 -14.58
C LEU A 628 -7.29 -7.58 -15.07
N GLY A 629 -8.34 -7.50 -14.26
CA GLY A 629 -9.51 -6.67 -14.51
C GLY A 629 -9.23 -5.17 -14.44
N ASP A 630 -8.14 -4.76 -13.80
CA ASP A 630 -7.74 -3.36 -13.66
C ASP A 630 -6.85 -2.85 -14.80
N THR A 631 -6.59 -3.68 -15.81
CA THR A 631 -5.73 -3.37 -16.96
C THR A 631 -6.04 -2.02 -17.58
N ASN A 632 -7.31 -1.75 -17.88
CA ASN A 632 -7.72 -0.48 -18.52
C ASN A 632 -7.45 0.73 -17.62
N THR A 633 -7.71 0.60 -16.31
CA THR A 633 -7.42 1.65 -15.33
C THR A 633 -5.92 1.94 -15.23
N LEU A 634 -5.09 0.91 -15.14
CA LEU A 634 -3.64 1.06 -15.03
C LEU A 634 -3.03 1.69 -16.29
N GLN A 635 -3.48 1.27 -17.47
CA GLN A 635 -3.02 1.84 -18.74
C GLN A 635 -3.44 3.30 -18.88
N ALA A 636 -4.70 3.63 -18.56
CA ALA A 636 -5.19 5.01 -18.59
C ALA A 636 -4.42 5.90 -17.61
N ALA A 637 -4.14 5.41 -16.42
CA ALA A 637 -3.38 6.13 -15.41
C ALA A 637 -1.90 6.35 -15.83
N HIS A 638 -1.27 5.36 -16.45
CA HIS A 638 0.07 5.51 -17.01
C HIS A 638 0.10 6.49 -18.20
N ASP A 639 -0.89 6.42 -19.08
CA ASP A 639 -1.05 7.38 -20.18
C ASP A 639 -1.23 8.81 -19.68
N ALA A 640 -2.05 9.02 -18.63
CA ALA A 640 -2.26 10.33 -18.00
C ALA A 640 -0.95 10.86 -17.40
N TYR A 641 -0.21 10.01 -16.70
CA TYR A 641 1.11 10.33 -16.16
C TYR A 641 2.09 10.78 -17.24
N ARG A 642 2.21 10.03 -18.33
CA ARG A 642 3.13 10.36 -19.44
C ARG A 642 2.72 11.61 -20.21
N LYS A 643 1.43 11.75 -20.56
CA LYS A 643 0.90 12.92 -21.30
C LYS A 643 1.05 14.23 -20.53
N SER A 644 1.04 14.16 -19.20
CA SER A 644 1.26 15.30 -18.31
C SER A 644 2.73 15.54 -17.95
N SER A 645 3.68 14.94 -18.69
CA SER A 645 5.12 15.02 -18.39
C SER A 645 5.49 14.52 -16.99
N GLY A 646 4.86 13.44 -16.53
CA GLY A 646 5.16 12.79 -15.26
C GLY A 646 4.53 13.47 -14.03
N SER A 647 3.33 14.05 -14.17
CA SER A 647 2.55 14.63 -13.09
C SER A 647 1.93 13.56 -12.19
N PHE A 648 2.19 13.63 -10.88
CA PHE A 648 1.55 12.77 -9.90
C PHE A 648 0.09 13.17 -9.65
N ARG A 649 -0.26 14.44 -9.82
CA ARG A 649 -1.64 14.92 -9.74
C ARG A 649 -2.49 14.30 -10.85
N ALA A 650 -2.00 14.31 -12.09
CA ALA A 650 -2.70 13.69 -13.23
C ALA A 650 -2.85 12.17 -13.08
N LEU A 651 -1.83 11.49 -12.56
CA LEU A 651 -1.91 10.07 -12.20
C LEU A 651 -3.00 9.82 -11.16
N THR A 652 -3.01 10.60 -10.08
CA THR A 652 -3.98 10.47 -8.97
C THR A 652 -5.42 10.76 -9.47
N GLU A 653 -5.61 11.81 -10.27
CA GLU A 653 -6.90 12.14 -10.88
C GLU A 653 -7.42 10.97 -11.72
N SER A 654 -6.59 10.42 -12.60
CA SER A 654 -6.97 9.29 -13.46
C SER A 654 -7.34 8.04 -12.65
N LEU A 655 -6.62 7.74 -11.56
CA LEU A 655 -6.94 6.62 -10.69
C LEU A 655 -8.26 6.82 -9.95
N LEU A 656 -8.47 7.98 -9.33
CA LEU A 656 -9.66 8.25 -8.49
C LEU A 656 -10.94 8.49 -9.30
N ALA A 657 -10.83 8.78 -10.59
CA ALA A 657 -11.96 8.88 -11.51
C ALA A 657 -12.19 7.59 -12.33
N SER A 658 -11.46 6.51 -12.05
CA SER A 658 -11.53 5.27 -12.83
C SER A 658 -12.68 4.35 -12.39
N ASP A 659 -13.05 3.43 -13.27
CA ASP A 659 -14.00 2.35 -12.96
C ASP A 659 -13.54 1.51 -11.76
N SER A 660 -12.26 1.21 -11.65
CA SER A 660 -11.70 0.46 -10.51
C SER A 660 -11.95 1.14 -9.17
N PHE A 661 -12.09 2.47 -9.16
CA PHE A 661 -12.41 3.24 -7.96
C PHE A 661 -13.92 3.41 -7.75
N LEU A 662 -14.67 3.63 -8.83
CA LEU A 662 -16.08 4.06 -8.79
C LEU A 662 -17.10 2.93 -8.88
N MET A 663 -16.70 1.73 -9.37
CA MET A 663 -17.63 0.63 -9.60
C MET A 663 -17.41 -0.51 -8.61
N ARG A 664 -18.51 -1.22 -8.28
CA ARG A 664 -18.48 -2.42 -7.43
C ARG A 664 -19.34 -3.52 -8.06
N GLN A 665 -19.01 -4.78 -7.76
CA GLN A 665 -19.87 -5.90 -8.16
C GLN A 665 -21.25 -5.79 -7.51
N SER A 666 -22.29 -6.10 -8.27
CA SER A 666 -23.64 -6.10 -7.70
C SER A 666 -23.81 -7.22 -6.67
N PRO A 667 -24.33 -6.92 -5.48
CA PRO A 667 -24.61 -7.97 -4.48
C PRO A 667 -25.60 -9.05 -4.96
N LYS A 668 -26.41 -8.75 -5.96
CA LYS A 668 -27.41 -9.69 -6.52
C LYS A 668 -26.78 -10.83 -7.32
N GLN A 669 -25.55 -10.67 -7.83
CA GLN A 669 -24.85 -11.70 -8.62
C GLN A 669 -23.92 -12.60 -7.79
N ALA A 670 -23.70 -12.31 -6.53
CA ALA A 670 -22.89 -13.15 -5.65
C ALA A 670 -23.62 -14.43 -5.15
N LYS A 671 -24.79 -14.76 -5.75
CA LYS A 671 -25.63 -15.92 -5.36
C LYS A 671 -25.69 -17.03 -6.41
N ASP A 672 -25.06 -16.85 -7.55
CA ASP A 672 -24.93 -17.88 -8.59
C ASP A 672 -23.42 -18.33 -8.62
#